data_8cc7bde8c6f91d9b7b60460c312b472b
#
_entry.id   8cc7bde8c6f91d9b7b60460c312b472b
#
_cell.length_a   1.000
_cell.length_b   1.000
_cell.length_c   1.000
_cell.angle_alpha   90.00
_cell.angle_beta   90.00
_cell.angle_gamma   90.00
#
_symmetry.space_group_name_H-M   'P 1'
#
loop_
_entity.id
_entity.type
_entity.pdbx_description
1 polymer ?
#
loop_
_entity_poly.entity_id
_entity_poly.type
_entity_poly.pdbx_seq_one_letter_code
_entity_poly.pdbx_strand_id
1 'polypeptide(L)'
;MAKNFEQWKGFKGDIWREEINTRDFIQNNYTPYDGDESFLAGPADSTNKLWGKVQQLQKEERAKGGVLDMDTHIVSGITSHEAGYIDPEMKDLEKIVGLQTDKPLKRAFMPYGGIKMAEEACTTYGYTPDPELHKIFTEYHKTHNQGVFDAYTPEMRAVRKNKIITGLPDTYGRGRIVGDYRRIALYGIDRLVDAKQYDLANCGNGKMRDSVIRQREELADQIRALKQMKVMAASYGCDISKPAANAREAVQWTYFGYLAAIKTQNGAAMSIGRISTFLDIYIKRDLDNGTLTEAEAQELIDHLVLKLRMVKFARIPSYNELFSGDPVWATLSIGGKGQDGRSMVTKNDFRFLHTLENMGPSPEPNMTVLYCDKLPDTFKRYAAAISVRTSSVQYENDDVMRPVWGDDYSICCCVSATQTGKEMQFFGARANLAKCLMYAINGGIDAKTKAQVGPAYRPITSEYLDYDEVMQKYDTMMTWLASIYVHTLNLIHYMHDKYNYEAAEMALIDTNVRRTFATGIAGFSHVVDSLSAIKYAKVKCIRDEDGIVTDFEIEGDFPRYGNDDDRADDIAVWLLGTFLKKLKQCHTYRDSEATTSILTITSNVVYGKATSALPDGRKAGEPLSPGANPCYGAEKNGLLASLNSVAKLPYEWALDGISNTQTINPDALGHTEEERVTNLVNVLDGYFDKGAHHLNVNVFGKEKLIDAMEHPEKEEYANFTIRVSGYAVKFIDLTREQQLDVIARTCHDHM
;
A
#
# COMPACT_ATOMS: atom_id res chain seq x y z
N MET A 1 31.35 -20.85 -7.03
CA MET A 1 31.56 -21.28 -8.43
C MET A 1 30.35 -20.85 -9.23
N ALA A 2 30.57 -20.13 -10.33
CA ALA A 2 29.50 -19.75 -11.23
C ALA A 2 28.84 -21.02 -11.78
N LYS A 3 27.62 -21.33 -11.33
CA LYS A 3 26.81 -22.39 -11.94
C LYS A 3 26.25 -21.85 -13.23
N ASN A 4 26.57 -22.46 -14.35
CA ASN A 4 26.00 -22.08 -15.65
C ASN A 4 24.80 -23.01 -15.91
N PHE A 5 23.59 -22.48 -15.82
CA PHE A 5 22.38 -23.25 -16.09
C PHE A 5 22.01 -23.18 -17.57
N GLU A 6 21.53 -24.28 -18.14
CA GLU A 6 21.05 -24.33 -19.54
C GLU A 6 19.92 -23.32 -19.78
N GLN A 7 19.09 -23.07 -18.77
CA GLN A 7 18.00 -22.09 -18.80
C GLN A 7 18.48 -20.66 -19.02
N TRP A 8 19.75 -20.36 -18.73
CA TRP A 8 20.36 -19.04 -18.93
C TRP A 8 20.94 -18.80 -20.33
N LYS A 9 20.90 -19.83 -21.17
CA LYS A 9 21.43 -19.73 -22.53
C LYS A 9 20.73 -18.63 -23.32
N GLY A 10 21.52 -17.79 -23.97
CA GLY A 10 21.04 -16.68 -24.79
C GLY A 10 20.86 -15.35 -24.02
N PHE A 11 20.83 -15.36 -22.68
CA PHE A 11 20.81 -14.12 -21.90
C PHE A 11 22.21 -13.49 -21.81
N LYS A 12 22.26 -12.14 -21.71
CA LYS A 12 23.48 -11.34 -21.65
C LYS A 12 23.84 -10.95 -20.21
N GLY A 13 25.10 -10.58 -20.01
CA GLY A 13 25.62 -10.13 -18.71
C GLY A 13 26.23 -11.26 -17.89
N ASP A 14 27.23 -10.93 -17.08
CA ASP A 14 28.00 -11.90 -16.29
C ASP A 14 27.82 -11.71 -14.78
N ILE A 15 27.61 -10.47 -14.29
CA ILE A 15 27.53 -10.18 -12.85
C ILE A 15 26.39 -10.97 -12.19
N TRP A 16 25.20 -10.95 -12.78
CA TRP A 16 24.05 -11.69 -12.27
C TRP A 16 24.22 -13.22 -12.28
N ARG A 17 25.16 -13.73 -13.08
CA ARG A 17 25.48 -15.18 -13.09
C ARG A 17 26.35 -15.58 -11.91
N GLU A 18 27.20 -14.68 -11.47
CA GLU A 18 28.14 -14.92 -10.37
C GLU A 18 27.51 -14.66 -9.02
N GLU A 19 26.75 -13.58 -8.88
CA GLU A 19 26.06 -13.18 -7.66
C GLU A 19 24.52 -13.08 -7.85
N ILE A 20 23.77 -12.94 -6.75
CA ILE A 20 22.32 -12.73 -6.82
C ILE A 20 22.07 -11.25 -7.14
N ASN A 21 21.80 -10.95 -8.42
CA ASN A 21 21.64 -9.58 -8.92
C ASN A 21 20.63 -9.52 -10.07
N THR A 22 19.34 -9.52 -9.70
CA THR A 22 18.22 -9.47 -10.66
C THR A 22 18.23 -8.16 -11.46
N ARG A 23 18.64 -7.06 -10.83
CA ARG A 23 18.77 -5.76 -11.50
C ARG A 23 19.74 -5.81 -12.69
N ASP A 24 20.94 -6.39 -12.48
CA ASP A 24 21.93 -6.54 -13.58
C ASP A 24 21.39 -7.41 -14.71
N PHE A 25 20.68 -8.49 -14.41
CA PHE A 25 20.00 -9.31 -15.41
C PHE A 25 19.02 -8.50 -16.24
N ILE A 26 18.15 -7.70 -15.59
CA ILE A 26 17.15 -6.87 -16.28
C ILE A 26 17.84 -5.87 -17.19
N GLN A 27 18.79 -5.09 -16.68
CA GLN A 27 19.46 -4.04 -17.42
C GLN A 27 20.19 -4.53 -18.66
N ASN A 28 20.72 -5.77 -18.63
CA ASN A 28 21.40 -6.38 -19.78
C ASN A 28 20.45 -7.00 -20.80
N ASN A 29 19.20 -7.32 -20.45
CA ASN A 29 18.36 -8.20 -21.27
C ASN A 29 17.02 -7.60 -21.68
N TYR A 30 16.49 -6.54 -21.03
CA TYR A 30 15.20 -5.98 -21.42
C TYR A 30 15.28 -5.21 -22.75
N THR A 31 14.18 -5.17 -23.46
CA THR A 31 14.03 -4.43 -24.71
C THR A 31 12.91 -3.40 -24.53
N PRO A 32 13.22 -2.09 -24.53
CA PRO A 32 12.18 -1.05 -24.50
C PRO A 32 11.22 -1.20 -25.69
N TYR A 33 9.97 -0.86 -25.46
CA TYR A 33 8.93 -0.85 -26.47
C TYR A 33 8.31 0.55 -26.57
N ASP A 34 8.32 1.11 -27.77
CA ASP A 34 7.80 2.44 -28.11
C ASP A 34 6.62 2.41 -29.10
N GLY A 35 6.15 1.20 -29.45
CA GLY A 35 4.97 1.01 -30.28
C GLY A 35 3.67 1.21 -29.50
N ASP A 36 2.56 0.90 -30.15
CA ASP A 36 1.21 1.04 -29.62
C ASP A 36 0.63 -0.28 -29.10
N GLU A 37 -0.63 -0.25 -28.70
CA GLU A 37 -1.39 -1.38 -28.14
C GLU A 37 -1.91 -2.39 -29.19
N SER A 38 -1.64 -2.22 -30.47
CA SER A 38 -2.21 -3.04 -31.57
C SER A 38 -1.86 -4.53 -31.53
N PHE A 39 -0.83 -4.92 -30.78
CA PHE A 39 -0.43 -6.32 -30.58
C PHE A 39 -1.24 -7.04 -29.49
N LEU A 40 -1.99 -6.31 -28.67
CA LEU A 40 -2.73 -6.87 -27.54
C LEU A 40 -3.83 -7.82 -28.01
N ALA A 41 -3.99 -8.92 -27.27
CA ALA A 41 -5.01 -9.91 -27.53
C ALA A 41 -6.16 -9.79 -26.50
N GLY A 42 -7.37 -10.05 -26.96
CA GLY A 42 -8.51 -10.21 -26.06
C GLY A 42 -8.35 -11.42 -25.14
N PRO A 43 -9.27 -11.58 -24.15
CA PRO A 43 -9.19 -12.65 -23.17
C PRO A 43 -9.35 -14.01 -23.86
N ALA A 44 -8.51 -14.98 -23.47
CA ALA A 44 -8.66 -16.36 -23.92
C ALA A 44 -9.95 -16.99 -23.35
N ASP A 45 -10.43 -18.07 -23.98
CA ASP A 45 -11.59 -18.82 -23.48
C ASP A 45 -11.38 -19.33 -22.05
N SER A 46 -10.15 -19.76 -21.72
CA SER A 46 -9.77 -20.16 -20.36
C SER A 46 -9.88 -19.00 -19.38
N THR A 47 -9.38 -17.80 -19.75
CA THR A 47 -9.52 -16.58 -18.94
C THR A 47 -10.99 -16.27 -18.67
N ASN A 48 -11.84 -16.27 -19.70
CA ASN A 48 -13.26 -16.00 -19.56
C ASN A 48 -13.98 -17.01 -18.64
N LYS A 49 -13.70 -18.30 -18.80
CA LYS A 49 -14.30 -19.35 -17.96
C LYS A 49 -13.86 -19.25 -16.50
N LEU A 50 -12.56 -19.10 -16.25
CA LEU A 50 -12.01 -19.01 -14.89
C LEU A 50 -12.45 -17.70 -14.22
N TRP A 51 -12.41 -16.57 -14.93
CA TRP A 51 -12.87 -15.30 -14.39
C TRP A 51 -14.39 -15.32 -14.10
N GLY A 52 -15.19 -15.88 -15.00
CA GLY A 52 -16.63 -16.08 -14.77
C GLY A 52 -16.91 -16.91 -13.51
N LYS A 53 -16.13 -17.97 -13.26
CA LYS A 53 -16.22 -18.75 -12.02
C LYS A 53 -15.86 -17.92 -10.79
N VAL A 54 -14.77 -17.14 -10.84
CA VAL A 54 -14.37 -16.27 -9.72
C VAL A 54 -15.41 -15.20 -9.45
N GLN A 55 -16.00 -14.58 -10.48
CA GLN A 55 -17.09 -13.61 -10.32
C GLN A 55 -18.31 -14.22 -9.64
N GLN A 56 -18.68 -15.47 -10.03
CA GLN A 56 -19.74 -16.20 -9.36
C GLN A 56 -19.44 -16.41 -7.88
N LEU A 57 -18.24 -16.87 -7.54
CA LEU A 57 -17.79 -17.08 -6.15
C LEU A 57 -17.78 -15.77 -5.35
N GLN A 58 -17.37 -14.65 -5.96
CA GLN A 58 -17.42 -13.32 -5.33
C GLN A 58 -18.86 -12.86 -5.07
N LYS A 59 -19.79 -13.20 -5.96
CA LYS A 59 -21.23 -12.92 -5.76
C LYS A 59 -21.79 -13.75 -4.59
N GLU A 60 -21.42 -15.02 -4.50
CA GLU A 60 -21.79 -15.90 -3.38
C GLU A 60 -21.16 -15.41 -2.07
N GLU A 61 -19.88 -14.97 -2.08
CA GLU A 61 -19.19 -14.39 -0.95
C GLU A 61 -19.93 -13.18 -0.39
N ARG A 62 -20.34 -12.26 -1.29
CA ARG A 62 -21.13 -11.08 -0.91
C ARG A 62 -22.49 -11.45 -0.31
N ALA A 63 -23.18 -12.43 -0.90
CA ALA A 63 -24.47 -12.91 -0.38
C ALA A 63 -24.36 -13.55 1.02
N LYS A 64 -23.18 -14.08 1.37
CA LYS A 64 -22.86 -14.62 2.70
C LYS A 64 -22.36 -13.57 3.70
N GLY A 65 -22.37 -12.29 3.38
CA GLY A 65 -21.89 -11.23 4.27
C GLY A 65 -20.39 -10.94 4.18
N GLY A 66 -19.72 -11.32 3.08
CA GLY A 66 -18.36 -10.92 2.74
C GLY A 66 -17.27 -11.98 2.99
N VAL A 67 -17.62 -13.18 3.47
CA VAL A 67 -16.71 -14.32 3.59
C VAL A 67 -17.37 -15.59 3.04
N LEU A 68 -16.77 -16.17 2.01
CA LEU A 68 -17.30 -17.37 1.37
C LEU A 68 -17.05 -18.64 2.21
N ASP A 69 -15.81 -18.79 2.69
CA ASP A 69 -15.36 -19.92 3.51
C ASP A 69 -14.14 -19.48 4.37
N MET A 70 -13.88 -20.17 5.47
CA MET A 70 -12.81 -19.86 6.40
C MET A 70 -12.27 -21.13 7.06
N ASP A 71 -10.94 -21.21 7.20
CA ASP A 71 -10.34 -22.23 8.03
C ASP A 71 -10.59 -21.98 9.52
N THR A 72 -10.80 -23.05 10.25
CA THR A 72 -10.94 -23.03 11.71
C THR A 72 -9.97 -23.97 12.40
N HIS A 73 -9.26 -24.82 11.64
CA HIS A 73 -8.44 -25.93 12.16
C HIS A 73 -6.99 -25.88 11.68
N ILE A 74 -6.72 -25.25 10.53
CA ILE A 74 -5.40 -25.23 9.92
C ILE A 74 -4.79 -23.84 10.08
N VAL A 75 -3.67 -23.77 10.80
CA VAL A 75 -2.85 -22.55 10.87
C VAL A 75 -2.11 -22.39 9.55
N SER A 76 -2.29 -21.23 8.91
CA SER A 76 -1.71 -20.98 7.61
C SER A 76 -0.17 -20.92 7.65
N GLY A 77 0.43 -21.58 6.68
CA GLY A 77 1.86 -21.61 6.41
C GLY A 77 2.12 -22.04 4.98
N ILE A 78 3.35 -21.99 4.53
CA ILE A 78 3.70 -22.26 3.12
C ILE A 78 3.18 -23.64 2.66
N THR A 79 3.24 -24.65 3.52
CA THR A 79 2.88 -26.05 3.21
C THR A 79 1.65 -26.55 3.97
N SER A 80 0.86 -25.69 4.58
CA SER A 80 -0.24 -26.08 5.47
C SER A 80 -1.48 -26.61 4.73
N HIS A 81 -1.69 -26.22 3.48
CA HIS A 81 -2.84 -26.62 2.68
C HIS A 81 -2.40 -27.45 1.48
N GLU A 82 -3.26 -28.38 1.09
CA GLU A 82 -3.11 -29.10 -0.17
C GLU A 82 -3.21 -28.16 -1.37
N ALA A 83 -2.81 -28.67 -2.56
CA ALA A 83 -2.90 -27.89 -3.79
C ALA A 83 -4.35 -27.56 -4.14
N GLY A 84 -4.68 -26.26 -4.14
CA GLY A 84 -5.99 -25.75 -4.47
C GLY A 84 -6.06 -25.19 -5.91
N TYR A 85 -7.23 -25.30 -6.51
CA TYR A 85 -7.55 -24.80 -7.86
C TYR A 85 -8.83 -23.96 -7.82
N ILE A 86 -9.00 -23.05 -8.78
CA ILE A 86 -10.21 -22.22 -8.90
C ILE A 86 -11.45 -23.09 -9.05
N ASP A 87 -11.33 -24.10 -9.88
CA ASP A 87 -12.31 -25.17 -10.01
C ASP A 87 -11.57 -26.47 -10.36
N PRO A 88 -11.68 -27.53 -9.52
CA PRO A 88 -11.00 -28.81 -9.79
C PRO A 88 -11.34 -29.43 -11.15
N GLU A 89 -12.57 -29.17 -11.68
CA GLU A 89 -13.00 -29.67 -12.98
C GLU A 89 -12.37 -28.89 -14.14
N MET A 90 -11.93 -27.67 -13.88
CA MET A 90 -11.29 -26.76 -14.85
C MET A 90 -9.79 -26.57 -14.58
N LYS A 91 -9.16 -27.37 -13.71
CA LYS A 91 -7.75 -27.17 -13.32
C LYS A 91 -6.78 -27.12 -14.51
N ASP A 92 -7.07 -27.86 -15.58
CA ASP A 92 -6.21 -27.91 -16.78
C ASP A 92 -6.28 -26.61 -17.62
N LEU A 93 -7.26 -25.75 -17.34
CA LEU A 93 -7.36 -24.42 -17.94
C LEU A 93 -6.43 -23.41 -17.23
N GLU A 94 -6.05 -23.66 -15.99
CA GLU A 94 -5.20 -22.74 -15.23
C GLU A 94 -3.77 -22.75 -15.73
N LYS A 95 -3.33 -21.69 -16.42
CA LYS A 95 -1.94 -21.54 -16.87
C LYS A 95 -1.01 -21.23 -15.70
N ILE A 96 -1.52 -20.49 -14.73
CA ILE A 96 -0.84 -20.17 -13.46
C ILE A 96 -1.63 -20.82 -12.33
N VAL A 97 -1.01 -21.70 -11.59
CA VAL A 97 -1.63 -22.47 -10.49
C VAL A 97 -1.20 -21.95 -9.13
N GLY A 98 -1.98 -22.27 -8.11
CA GLY A 98 -1.72 -21.93 -6.72
C GLY A 98 -2.80 -21.05 -6.12
N LEU A 99 -3.27 -21.45 -4.93
CA LEU A 99 -4.20 -20.68 -4.10
C LEU A 99 -3.63 -20.50 -2.70
N GLN A 100 -4.11 -19.47 -2.02
CA GLN A 100 -3.74 -19.18 -0.63
C GLN A 100 -4.12 -20.31 0.33
N THR A 101 -5.22 -21.01 0.05
CA THR A 101 -5.69 -22.20 0.75
C THR A 101 -5.97 -23.33 -0.27
N ASP A 102 -6.64 -24.37 0.15
CA ASP A 102 -7.10 -25.48 -0.70
C ASP A 102 -8.28 -25.13 -1.63
N LYS A 103 -8.98 -24.00 -1.34
CA LYS A 103 -10.14 -23.55 -2.11
C LYS A 103 -10.09 -22.06 -2.45
N PRO A 104 -10.71 -21.64 -3.57
CA PRO A 104 -10.76 -20.23 -3.95
C PRO A 104 -11.58 -19.43 -2.93
N LEU A 105 -11.11 -18.21 -2.62
CA LEU A 105 -11.71 -17.27 -1.67
C LEU A 105 -11.94 -17.82 -0.24
N LYS A 106 -11.40 -18.98 0.10
CA LYS A 106 -11.38 -19.47 1.47
C LYS A 106 -10.32 -18.72 2.28
N ARG A 107 -10.74 -18.11 3.39
CA ARG A 107 -9.84 -17.36 4.29
C ARG A 107 -8.97 -18.33 5.08
N ALA A 108 -7.71 -17.99 5.20
CA ALA A 108 -6.77 -18.74 6.03
C ALA A 108 -6.86 -18.31 7.51
N PHE A 109 -6.64 -19.23 8.44
CA PHE A 109 -6.50 -18.94 9.87
C PHE A 109 -5.07 -18.51 10.16
N MET A 110 -4.86 -17.27 10.56
CA MET A 110 -3.53 -16.66 10.79
C MET A 110 -3.44 -15.99 12.17
N PRO A 111 -3.18 -16.73 13.24
CA PRO A 111 -3.19 -16.23 14.61
C PRO A 111 -1.89 -15.54 15.04
N TYR A 112 -0.87 -15.46 14.21
CA TYR A 112 0.43 -14.89 14.57
C TYR A 112 0.37 -13.42 14.99
N GLY A 113 -0.49 -12.63 14.36
CA GLY A 113 -0.81 -11.28 14.78
C GLY A 113 -1.46 -11.26 16.15
N GLY A 114 -2.58 -11.99 16.29
CA GLY A 114 -3.31 -12.13 17.53
C GLY A 114 -4.38 -13.22 17.44
N ILE A 115 -4.34 -14.19 18.35
CA ILE A 115 -5.34 -15.29 18.40
C ILE A 115 -6.76 -14.75 18.57
N LYS A 116 -6.97 -13.77 19.43
CA LYS A 116 -8.30 -13.18 19.67
C LYS A 116 -8.90 -12.58 18.42
N MET A 117 -8.08 -11.91 17.59
CA MET A 117 -8.53 -11.31 16.34
C MET A 117 -8.90 -12.36 15.30
N ALA A 118 -8.12 -13.45 15.21
CA ALA A 118 -8.41 -14.57 14.31
C ALA A 118 -9.72 -15.30 14.71
N GLU A 119 -9.94 -15.49 16.00
CA GLU A 119 -11.16 -16.10 16.56
C GLU A 119 -12.39 -15.17 16.41
N GLU A 120 -12.21 -13.88 16.62
CA GLU A 120 -13.26 -12.87 16.40
C GLU A 120 -13.67 -12.85 14.91
N ALA A 121 -12.71 -12.96 13.99
CA ALA A 121 -13.01 -13.06 12.57
C ALA A 121 -13.82 -14.33 12.26
N CYS A 122 -13.45 -15.49 12.79
CA CYS A 122 -14.24 -16.72 12.64
C CYS A 122 -15.67 -16.51 13.14
N THR A 123 -15.84 -16.07 14.38
CA THR A 123 -17.14 -15.91 15.03
C THR A 123 -18.02 -14.88 14.31
N THR A 124 -17.45 -13.77 13.85
CA THR A 124 -18.16 -12.71 13.13
C THR A 124 -18.85 -13.26 11.87
N TYR A 125 -18.24 -14.20 11.19
CA TYR A 125 -18.76 -14.79 9.95
C TYR A 125 -19.43 -16.16 10.15
N GLY A 126 -19.73 -16.54 11.39
CA GLY A 126 -20.51 -17.74 11.74
C GLY A 126 -19.69 -19.04 11.78
N TYR A 127 -18.39 -18.98 11.89
CA TYR A 127 -17.50 -20.13 12.04
C TYR A 127 -17.10 -20.33 13.49
N THR A 128 -16.91 -21.58 13.92
CA THR A 128 -16.49 -21.93 15.26
C THR A 128 -14.97 -22.14 15.30
N PRO A 129 -14.23 -21.33 16.06
CA PRO A 129 -12.78 -21.54 16.23
C PRO A 129 -12.48 -22.90 16.89
N ASP A 130 -11.39 -23.54 16.47
CA ASP A 130 -10.92 -24.78 17.08
C ASP A 130 -10.37 -24.53 18.50
N PRO A 131 -10.91 -25.20 19.54
CA PRO A 131 -10.43 -25.04 20.92
C PRO A 131 -8.98 -25.45 21.13
N GLU A 132 -8.45 -26.41 20.35
CA GLU A 132 -7.05 -26.81 20.45
C GLU A 132 -6.12 -25.71 19.96
N LEU A 133 -6.48 -25.01 18.85
CA LEU A 133 -5.71 -23.85 18.39
C LEU A 133 -5.71 -22.73 19.41
N HIS A 134 -6.88 -22.47 20.07
CA HIS A 134 -6.95 -21.51 21.16
C HIS A 134 -5.94 -21.84 22.25
N LYS A 135 -5.94 -23.11 22.72
CA LYS A 135 -5.03 -23.58 23.76
C LYS A 135 -3.56 -23.42 23.35
N ILE A 136 -3.20 -23.82 22.11
CA ILE A 136 -1.82 -23.70 21.59
C ILE A 136 -1.35 -22.25 21.67
N PHE A 137 -2.16 -21.30 21.18
CA PHE A 137 -1.78 -19.89 21.09
C PHE A 137 -2.00 -19.07 22.38
N THR A 138 -2.55 -19.65 23.42
CA THR A 138 -2.71 -18.99 24.72
C THR A 138 -1.84 -19.62 25.83
N GLU A 139 -1.53 -20.90 25.74
CA GLU A 139 -0.75 -21.61 26.75
C GLU A 139 0.70 -21.91 26.32
N TYR A 140 0.92 -22.29 25.06
CA TYR A 140 2.22 -22.80 24.60
C TYR A 140 2.94 -21.87 23.63
N HIS A 141 2.25 -20.96 22.98
CA HIS A 141 2.80 -20.06 21.97
C HIS A 141 2.41 -18.61 22.28
N LYS A 142 3.35 -17.69 22.21
CA LYS A 142 3.08 -16.26 22.36
C LYS A 142 2.98 -15.60 20.99
N THR A 143 1.91 -14.84 20.74
CA THR A 143 1.76 -14.04 19.52
C THR A 143 2.44 -12.68 19.67
N HIS A 144 2.74 -11.99 18.56
CA HIS A 144 3.31 -10.65 18.64
C HIS A 144 2.33 -9.67 19.30
N ASN A 145 1.04 -9.81 19.05
CA ASN A 145 -0.01 -9.01 19.68
C ASN A 145 0.02 -9.12 21.22
N GLN A 146 0.10 -10.35 21.74
CA GLN A 146 0.25 -10.56 23.18
C GLN A 146 1.52 -9.89 23.71
N GLY A 147 2.66 -10.05 23.01
CA GLY A 147 3.92 -9.41 23.38
C GLY A 147 3.82 -7.89 23.44
N VAL A 148 3.17 -7.29 22.42
CA VAL A 148 2.94 -5.84 22.37
C VAL A 148 2.09 -5.38 23.56
N PHE A 149 0.95 -6.04 23.81
CA PHE A 149 0.06 -5.61 24.90
C PHE A 149 0.61 -5.89 26.31
N ASP A 150 1.48 -6.88 26.49
CA ASP A 150 2.22 -7.06 27.73
C ASP A 150 3.19 -5.91 28.02
N ALA A 151 3.78 -5.34 26.98
CA ALA A 151 4.83 -4.33 27.09
C ALA A 151 4.34 -2.87 26.94
N TYR A 152 3.12 -2.64 26.46
CA TYR A 152 2.56 -1.29 26.36
C TYR A 152 2.50 -0.57 27.68
N THR A 153 3.06 0.65 27.72
CA THR A 153 2.90 1.55 28.87
C THR A 153 1.47 2.10 28.96
N PRO A 154 1.05 2.64 30.10
CA PRO A 154 -0.25 3.32 30.24
C PRO A 154 -0.41 4.46 29.21
N GLU A 155 0.65 5.21 28.93
CA GLU A 155 0.64 6.29 27.95
C GLU A 155 0.44 5.77 26.51
N MET A 156 1.14 4.69 26.10
CA MET A 156 0.94 4.04 24.79
C MET A 156 -0.50 3.52 24.64
N ARG A 157 -1.08 2.98 25.73
CA ARG A 157 -2.50 2.57 25.73
C ARG A 157 -3.44 3.77 25.59
N ALA A 158 -3.12 4.89 26.24
CA ALA A 158 -3.93 6.11 26.16
C ALA A 158 -3.92 6.71 24.75
N VAL A 159 -2.75 6.83 24.11
CA VAL A 159 -2.66 7.38 22.75
C VAL A 159 -3.36 6.47 21.71
N ARG A 160 -3.29 5.14 21.88
CA ARG A 160 -4.02 4.17 21.07
C ARG A 160 -5.54 4.28 21.26
N LYS A 161 -6.01 4.26 22.51
CA LYS A 161 -7.43 4.32 22.88
C LYS A 161 -8.10 5.59 22.37
N ASN A 162 -7.43 6.73 22.50
CA ASN A 162 -7.93 8.03 22.06
C ASN A 162 -7.65 8.34 20.59
N LYS A 163 -7.10 7.37 19.83
CA LYS A 163 -6.89 7.46 18.39
C LYS A 163 -6.08 8.69 17.94
N ILE A 164 -5.14 9.17 18.75
CA ILE A 164 -4.15 10.14 18.28
C ILE A 164 -3.06 9.46 17.44
N ILE A 165 -2.81 8.16 17.70
CA ILE A 165 -2.06 7.27 16.82
C ILE A 165 -3.01 6.16 16.41
N THR A 166 -3.16 5.92 15.10
CA THR A 166 -4.14 4.98 14.54
C THR A 166 -3.52 4.11 13.46
N GLY A 167 -4.02 2.86 13.34
CA GLY A 167 -3.51 1.90 12.35
C GLY A 167 -2.20 1.24 12.80
N LEU A 168 -1.95 1.15 14.09
CA LEU A 168 -0.80 0.44 14.65
C LEU A 168 -0.85 -1.04 14.25
N PRO A 169 0.26 -1.63 13.73
CA PRO A 169 0.31 -3.05 13.40
C PRO A 169 0.52 -3.91 14.64
N ASP A 170 -0.30 -3.69 15.67
CA ASP A 170 -0.23 -4.38 16.95
C ASP A 170 -1.13 -5.62 17.03
N THR A 171 -2.02 -5.82 16.04
CA THR A 171 -2.96 -6.95 16.00
C THR A 171 -2.95 -7.73 14.68
N TYR A 172 -2.21 -7.27 13.67
CA TYR A 172 -2.12 -7.89 12.35
C TYR A 172 -0.67 -7.95 11.89
N GLY A 173 -0.40 -8.55 10.72
CA GLY A 173 0.94 -8.65 10.16
C GLY A 173 1.53 -7.27 9.81
N ARG A 174 2.85 -7.15 9.88
CA ARG A 174 3.56 -5.88 9.68
C ARG A 174 3.35 -5.29 8.27
N GLY A 175 3.45 -6.12 7.23
CA GLY A 175 3.39 -5.68 5.83
C GLY A 175 4.59 -4.83 5.41
N ARG A 176 4.52 -4.27 4.19
CA ARG A 176 5.54 -3.40 3.57
C ARG A 176 6.94 -4.01 3.45
N ILE A 177 6.98 -5.33 3.32
CA ILE A 177 8.16 -6.07 2.88
C ILE A 177 7.82 -6.61 1.49
N VAL A 178 8.66 -6.31 0.52
CA VAL A 178 8.50 -6.80 -0.86
C VAL A 178 9.68 -7.69 -1.17
N GLY A 179 9.47 -9.00 -1.15
CA GLY A 179 10.47 -9.96 -1.58
C GLY A 179 10.79 -9.76 -3.08
N ASP A 180 12.04 -9.92 -3.46
CA ASP A 180 12.36 -9.99 -4.89
C ASP A 180 11.96 -11.37 -5.46
N TYR A 181 10.66 -11.51 -5.72
CA TYR A 181 10.04 -12.76 -6.21
C TYR A 181 10.62 -13.22 -7.55
N ARG A 182 11.23 -12.32 -8.32
CA ARG A 182 11.91 -12.59 -9.59
C ARG A 182 13.12 -13.51 -9.42
N ARG A 183 13.72 -13.51 -8.20
CA ARG A 183 14.89 -14.37 -7.88
C ARG A 183 14.59 -15.85 -8.04
N ILE A 184 13.38 -16.28 -7.73
CA ILE A 184 13.00 -17.70 -7.87
C ILE A 184 13.03 -18.10 -9.35
N ALA A 185 12.46 -17.27 -10.22
CA ALA A 185 12.48 -17.52 -11.66
C ALA A 185 13.88 -17.48 -12.25
N LEU A 186 14.71 -16.53 -11.82
CA LEU A 186 16.06 -16.36 -12.38
C LEU A 186 17.06 -17.42 -11.89
N TYR A 187 17.00 -17.79 -10.61
CA TYR A 187 18.04 -18.60 -9.96
C TYR A 187 17.60 -20.00 -9.54
N GLY A 188 16.29 -20.22 -9.31
CA GLY A 188 15.80 -21.42 -8.66
C GLY A 188 16.12 -21.43 -7.15
N ILE A 189 15.36 -22.19 -6.40
CA ILE A 189 15.46 -22.26 -4.93
C ILE A 189 16.81 -22.80 -4.45
N ASP A 190 17.38 -23.82 -5.14
CA ASP A 190 18.61 -24.44 -4.65
C ASP A 190 19.79 -23.47 -4.62
N ARG A 191 19.91 -22.59 -5.64
CA ARG A 191 20.93 -21.52 -5.63
C ARG A 191 20.67 -20.47 -4.54
N LEU A 192 19.43 -20.12 -4.28
CA LEU A 192 19.08 -19.18 -3.21
C LEU A 192 19.37 -19.76 -1.82
N VAL A 193 19.10 -21.04 -1.62
CA VAL A 193 19.48 -21.76 -0.39
C VAL A 193 21.00 -21.78 -0.22
N ASP A 194 21.77 -22.14 -1.27
CA ASP A 194 23.23 -22.12 -1.24
C ASP A 194 23.78 -20.74 -0.84
N ALA A 195 23.20 -19.65 -1.39
CA ALA A 195 23.60 -18.29 -1.05
C ALA A 195 23.33 -17.95 0.44
N LYS A 196 22.13 -18.27 0.94
CA LYS A 196 21.78 -18.03 2.36
C LYS A 196 22.60 -18.93 3.33
N GLN A 197 22.95 -20.13 2.94
CA GLN A 197 23.84 -21.00 3.70
C GLN A 197 25.26 -20.43 3.76
N TYR A 198 25.76 -19.88 2.66
CA TYR A 198 27.04 -19.18 2.63
C TYR A 198 27.01 -17.97 3.57
N ASP A 199 25.97 -17.16 3.54
CA ASP A 199 25.80 -16.00 4.42
C ASP A 199 25.76 -16.45 5.90
N LEU A 200 25.02 -17.51 6.22
CA LEU A 200 24.93 -18.07 7.56
C LEU A 200 26.32 -18.55 8.06
N ALA A 201 27.08 -19.21 7.21
CA ALA A 201 28.40 -19.70 7.55
C ALA A 201 29.39 -18.57 7.85
N ASN A 202 29.24 -17.43 7.16
CA ASN A 202 30.13 -16.26 7.29
C ASN A 202 29.60 -15.16 8.24
N CYS A 203 28.40 -15.36 8.81
CA CYS A 203 27.76 -14.36 9.67
C CYS A 203 28.53 -14.14 10.97
N GLY A 204 28.91 -12.89 11.23
CA GLY A 204 29.48 -12.43 12.51
C GLY A 204 30.95 -12.78 12.76
N ASN A 205 31.65 -13.38 11.82
CA ASN A 205 33.07 -13.73 11.95
C ASN A 205 33.40 -14.44 13.29
N GLY A 206 32.55 -15.39 13.72
CA GLY A 206 32.68 -16.12 14.96
C GLY A 206 32.32 -15.37 16.26
N LYS A 207 31.90 -14.10 16.17
CA LYS A 207 31.46 -13.32 17.34
C LYS A 207 29.94 -13.47 17.54
N MET A 208 29.52 -13.90 18.74
CA MET A 208 28.10 -14.11 19.10
C MET A 208 27.56 -12.95 19.93
N ARG A 209 27.34 -11.79 19.29
CA ARG A 209 26.59 -10.67 19.86
C ARG A 209 25.10 -10.80 19.52
N ASP A 210 24.22 -10.13 20.24
CA ASP A 210 22.75 -10.21 20.05
C ASP A 210 22.34 -10.02 18.60
N SER A 211 22.90 -9.04 17.89
CA SER A 211 22.62 -8.78 16.48
C SER A 211 23.04 -9.93 15.56
N VAL A 212 24.17 -10.59 15.88
CA VAL A 212 24.68 -11.75 15.12
C VAL A 212 23.84 -12.98 15.39
N ILE A 213 23.47 -13.24 16.65
CA ILE A 213 22.62 -14.36 17.04
C ILE A 213 21.26 -14.25 16.30
N ARG A 214 20.66 -13.06 16.35
CA ARG A 214 19.41 -12.79 15.64
C ARG A 214 19.54 -13.00 14.12
N GLN A 215 20.58 -12.45 13.50
CA GLN A 215 20.79 -12.60 12.05
C GLN A 215 20.97 -14.08 11.65
N ARG A 216 21.64 -14.87 12.48
CA ARG A 216 21.80 -16.31 12.24
C ARG A 216 20.48 -17.07 12.35
N GLU A 217 19.65 -16.73 13.33
CA GLU A 217 18.30 -17.27 13.49
C GLU A 217 17.42 -16.91 12.30
N GLU A 218 17.39 -15.63 11.91
CA GLU A 218 16.68 -15.13 10.73
C GLU A 218 17.09 -15.87 9.44
N LEU A 219 18.40 -16.05 9.21
CA LEU A 219 18.92 -16.81 8.06
C LEU A 219 18.48 -18.27 8.07
N ALA A 220 18.46 -18.92 9.24
CA ALA A 220 17.98 -20.29 9.37
C ALA A 220 16.49 -20.40 9.02
N ASP A 221 15.67 -19.42 9.43
CA ASP A 221 14.25 -19.34 9.10
C ASP A 221 14.03 -19.09 7.60
N GLN A 222 14.82 -18.20 7.00
CA GLN A 222 14.79 -17.92 5.55
C GLN A 222 15.12 -19.20 4.74
N ILE A 223 16.13 -19.97 5.15
CA ILE A 223 16.49 -21.25 4.50
C ILE A 223 15.34 -22.26 4.63
N ARG A 224 14.67 -22.34 5.79
CA ARG A 224 13.49 -23.20 5.96
C ARG A 224 12.35 -22.77 5.03
N ALA A 225 12.06 -21.47 4.96
CA ALA A 225 11.02 -20.94 4.07
C ALA A 225 11.29 -21.27 2.60
N LEU A 226 12.52 -21.07 2.10
CA LEU A 226 12.91 -21.45 0.75
C LEU A 226 12.67 -22.96 0.47
N LYS A 227 13.04 -23.83 1.41
CA LYS A 227 12.80 -25.27 1.29
C LYS A 227 11.32 -25.63 1.28
N GLN A 228 10.50 -24.95 2.09
CA GLN A 228 9.05 -25.10 2.09
C GLN A 228 8.41 -24.63 0.79
N MET A 229 8.94 -23.59 0.14
CA MET A 229 8.48 -23.17 -1.20
C MET A 229 8.64 -24.28 -2.24
N LYS A 230 9.74 -25.05 -2.18
CA LYS A 230 9.90 -26.22 -3.06
C LYS A 230 8.82 -27.28 -2.83
N VAL A 231 8.50 -27.56 -1.58
CA VAL A 231 7.46 -28.55 -1.22
C VAL A 231 6.09 -28.06 -1.73
N MET A 232 5.78 -26.79 -1.52
CA MET A 232 4.54 -26.19 -2.01
C MET A 232 4.45 -26.26 -3.54
N ALA A 233 5.48 -25.87 -4.28
CA ALA A 233 5.50 -25.94 -5.74
C ALA A 233 5.36 -27.36 -6.26
N ALA A 234 6.03 -28.34 -5.60
CA ALA A 234 5.92 -29.74 -5.96
C ALA A 234 4.51 -30.30 -5.81
N SER A 235 3.69 -29.81 -4.86
CA SER A 235 2.28 -30.19 -4.74
C SER A 235 1.42 -29.80 -5.95
N TYR A 236 1.88 -28.80 -6.72
CA TYR A 236 1.30 -28.39 -7.99
C TYR A 236 1.99 -29.01 -9.22
N GLY A 237 2.91 -29.97 -9.01
CA GLY A 237 3.68 -30.63 -10.07
C GLY A 237 4.80 -29.76 -10.66
N CYS A 238 5.24 -28.72 -9.96
CA CYS A 238 6.28 -27.78 -10.41
C CYS A 238 7.60 -27.99 -9.67
N ASP A 239 8.72 -28.01 -10.38
CA ASP A 239 10.08 -28.09 -9.83
C ASP A 239 10.77 -26.73 -9.90
N ILE A 240 10.67 -25.95 -8.83
CA ILE A 240 11.33 -24.64 -8.69
C ILE A 240 12.75 -24.71 -8.14
N SER A 241 13.36 -25.91 -8.09
CA SER A 241 14.75 -26.08 -7.65
C SER A 241 15.76 -25.40 -8.58
N LYS A 242 15.40 -25.26 -9.87
CA LYS A 242 16.20 -24.68 -10.96
C LYS A 242 15.57 -23.39 -11.51
N PRO A 243 16.35 -22.57 -12.25
CA PRO A 243 15.83 -21.42 -12.97
C PRO A 243 14.68 -21.79 -13.92
N ALA A 244 13.80 -20.84 -14.19
CA ALA A 244 12.71 -20.97 -15.15
C ALA A 244 13.26 -21.17 -16.56
N ALA A 245 12.73 -22.14 -17.31
CA ALA A 245 13.16 -22.47 -18.66
C ALA A 245 12.41 -21.66 -19.74
N ASN A 246 11.22 -21.17 -19.46
CA ASN A 246 10.34 -20.48 -20.42
C ASN A 246 9.48 -19.42 -19.71
N ALA A 247 8.71 -18.66 -20.50
CA ALA A 247 7.85 -17.58 -20.02
C ALA A 247 6.81 -18.07 -18.97
N ARG A 248 6.15 -19.19 -19.24
CA ARG A 248 5.16 -19.76 -18.29
C ARG A 248 5.80 -20.07 -16.95
N GLU A 249 6.97 -20.73 -16.94
CA GLU A 249 7.69 -21.02 -15.72
C GLU A 249 8.15 -19.73 -15.01
N ALA A 250 8.63 -18.73 -15.76
CA ALA A 250 9.05 -17.46 -15.17
C ALA A 250 7.90 -16.75 -14.42
N VAL A 251 6.71 -16.70 -15.01
CA VAL A 251 5.50 -16.15 -14.36
C VAL A 251 5.12 -16.99 -13.15
N GLN A 252 5.08 -18.32 -13.31
CA GLN A 252 4.67 -19.24 -12.25
C GLN A 252 5.64 -19.24 -11.06
N TRP A 253 6.96 -19.27 -11.30
CA TRP A 253 7.99 -19.25 -10.23
C TRP A 253 7.93 -17.91 -9.46
N THR A 254 7.76 -16.80 -10.16
CA THR A 254 7.56 -15.49 -9.53
C THR A 254 6.31 -15.48 -8.66
N TYR A 255 5.20 -16.04 -9.15
CA TYR A 255 3.96 -16.15 -8.38
C TYR A 255 4.11 -17.06 -7.16
N PHE A 256 4.83 -18.17 -7.24
CA PHE A 256 5.05 -19.03 -6.06
C PHE A 256 5.80 -18.32 -4.93
N GLY A 257 6.74 -17.42 -5.25
CA GLY A 257 7.38 -16.59 -4.23
C GLY A 257 6.38 -15.67 -3.52
N TYR A 258 5.53 -15.02 -4.29
CA TYR A 258 4.45 -14.20 -3.75
C TYR A 258 3.42 -15.03 -2.97
N LEU A 259 3.06 -16.21 -3.47
CA LEU A 259 2.12 -17.11 -2.80
C LEU A 259 2.64 -17.57 -1.43
N ALA A 260 3.93 -17.86 -1.32
CA ALA A 260 4.54 -18.19 -0.03
C ALA A 260 4.44 -17.06 0.97
N ALA A 261 4.63 -15.81 0.52
CA ALA A 261 4.49 -14.63 1.35
C ALA A 261 3.05 -14.48 1.88
N ILE A 262 2.04 -14.52 1.01
CA ILE A 262 0.63 -14.36 1.42
C ILE A 262 0.08 -15.52 2.24
N LYS A 263 0.72 -16.71 2.20
CA LYS A 263 0.37 -17.83 3.09
C LYS A 263 0.92 -17.67 4.51
N THR A 264 1.95 -16.86 4.70
CA THR A 264 2.66 -16.75 5.97
C THR A 264 2.39 -15.47 6.74
N GLN A 265 1.81 -14.45 6.10
CA GLN A 265 1.38 -13.25 6.82
C GLN A 265 0.15 -12.58 6.20
N ASN A 266 -0.53 -11.79 7.03
CA ASN A 266 -1.69 -10.98 6.68
C ASN A 266 -1.39 -9.48 6.86
N GLY A 267 -0.24 -9.04 6.39
CA GLY A 267 0.21 -7.66 6.53
C GLY A 267 -0.72 -6.63 5.87
N ALA A 268 -0.50 -5.38 6.22
CA ALA A 268 -1.25 -4.27 5.64
C ALA A 268 -0.90 -3.99 4.17
N ALA A 269 0.14 -4.66 3.61
CA ALA A 269 0.49 -4.58 2.20
C ALA A 269 1.22 -5.84 1.76
N MET A 270 0.71 -6.46 0.72
CA MET A 270 1.27 -7.65 0.10
C MET A 270 1.57 -7.35 -1.37
N SER A 271 2.49 -6.38 -1.61
CA SER A 271 2.86 -5.93 -2.95
C SER A 271 3.62 -7.01 -3.71
N ILE A 272 3.32 -7.18 -4.99
CA ILE A 272 4.07 -8.10 -5.87
C ILE A 272 5.33 -7.44 -6.46
N GLY A 273 5.37 -6.11 -6.48
CA GLY A 273 6.53 -5.34 -6.85
C GLY A 273 6.67 -5.09 -8.36
N ARG A 274 7.91 -4.93 -8.83
CA ARG A 274 8.25 -4.56 -10.20
C ARG A 274 8.65 -5.78 -11.02
N ILE A 275 7.66 -6.52 -11.52
CA ILE A 275 7.87 -7.79 -12.22
C ILE A 275 7.70 -7.70 -13.75
N SER A 276 7.08 -6.64 -14.28
CA SER A 276 6.65 -6.55 -15.66
C SER A 276 7.82 -6.66 -16.65
N THR A 277 8.79 -5.76 -16.55
CA THR A 277 9.97 -5.72 -17.42
C THR A 277 10.80 -7.01 -17.33
N PHE A 278 10.90 -7.60 -16.11
CA PHE A 278 11.58 -8.88 -15.90
C PHE A 278 10.89 -10.02 -16.66
N LEU A 279 9.59 -10.15 -16.53
CA LEU A 279 8.82 -11.20 -17.19
C LEU A 279 8.82 -11.04 -18.72
N ASP A 280 8.84 -9.80 -19.21
CA ASP A 280 8.90 -9.52 -20.65
C ASP A 280 10.16 -10.11 -21.31
N ILE A 281 11.28 -10.18 -20.59
CA ILE A 281 12.53 -10.78 -21.11
C ILE A 281 12.29 -12.24 -21.52
N TYR A 282 11.57 -13.01 -20.71
CA TYR A 282 11.23 -14.41 -21.01
C TYR A 282 10.15 -14.51 -22.08
N ILE A 283 9.11 -13.67 -21.97
CA ILE A 283 7.99 -13.63 -22.92
C ILE A 283 8.52 -13.28 -24.33
N LYS A 284 9.32 -12.20 -24.42
CA LYS A 284 9.90 -11.78 -25.71
C LYS A 284 10.78 -12.87 -26.31
N ARG A 285 11.64 -13.51 -25.52
CA ARG A 285 12.47 -14.63 -25.99
C ARG A 285 11.63 -15.75 -26.60
N ASP A 286 10.55 -16.12 -25.92
CA ASP A 286 9.70 -17.24 -26.34
C ASP A 286 8.83 -16.85 -27.56
N LEU A 287 8.41 -15.59 -27.68
CA LEU A 287 7.78 -15.02 -28.86
C LEU A 287 8.73 -15.03 -30.05
N ASP A 288 9.96 -14.55 -29.86
CA ASP A 288 11.00 -14.51 -30.91
C ASP A 288 11.38 -15.91 -31.43
N ASN A 289 11.32 -16.91 -30.52
CA ASN A 289 11.59 -18.32 -30.88
C ASN A 289 10.36 -19.04 -31.49
N GLY A 290 9.20 -18.40 -31.53
CA GLY A 290 7.93 -18.97 -32.01
C GLY A 290 7.36 -20.08 -31.10
N THR A 291 7.78 -20.14 -29.83
CA THR A 291 7.29 -21.09 -28.81
C THR A 291 6.15 -20.52 -27.98
N LEU A 292 5.83 -19.26 -28.18
CA LEU A 292 4.72 -18.53 -27.55
C LEU A 292 4.09 -17.59 -28.60
N THR A 293 2.79 -17.37 -28.53
CA THR A 293 2.06 -16.37 -29.33
C THR A 293 1.69 -15.17 -28.46
N GLU A 294 1.33 -14.01 -29.08
CA GLU A 294 0.87 -12.83 -28.34
C GLU A 294 -0.40 -13.12 -27.49
N ALA A 295 -1.30 -13.97 -28.02
CA ALA A 295 -2.49 -14.39 -27.29
C ALA A 295 -2.15 -15.24 -26.05
N GLU A 296 -1.22 -16.17 -26.17
CA GLU A 296 -0.77 -16.98 -25.04
C GLU A 296 0.02 -16.15 -24.02
N ALA A 297 0.80 -15.15 -24.49
CA ALA A 297 1.49 -14.21 -23.61
C ALA A 297 0.48 -13.39 -22.77
N GLN A 298 -0.60 -12.90 -23.41
CA GLN A 298 -1.68 -12.20 -22.70
C GLN A 298 -2.38 -13.12 -21.71
N GLU A 299 -2.69 -14.37 -22.10
CA GLU A 299 -3.31 -15.38 -21.23
C GLU A 299 -2.49 -15.64 -19.96
N LEU A 300 -1.17 -15.72 -20.06
CA LEU A 300 -0.30 -15.88 -18.88
C LEU A 300 -0.44 -14.71 -17.90
N ILE A 301 -0.47 -13.48 -18.41
CA ILE A 301 -0.60 -12.28 -17.58
C ILE A 301 -2.00 -12.15 -17.00
N ASP A 302 -3.05 -12.43 -17.78
CA ASP A 302 -4.43 -12.47 -17.30
C ASP A 302 -4.59 -13.45 -16.14
N HIS A 303 -4.02 -14.66 -16.26
CA HIS A 303 -4.10 -15.69 -15.22
C HIS A 303 -3.30 -15.29 -13.97
N LEU A 304 -2.15 -14.64 -14.09
CA LEU A 304 -1.43 -14.09 -12.96
C LEU A 304 -2.28 -13.04 -12.23
N VAL A 305 -2.84 -12.08 -12.97
CA VAL A 305 -3.67 -11.01 -12.39
C VAL A 305 -4.95 -11.59 -11.77
N LEU A 306 -5.55 -12.61 -12.39
CA LEU A 306 -6.69 -13.32 -11.81
C LEU A 306 -6.35 -13.92 -10.44
N LYS A 307 -5.16 -14.50 -10.27
CA LYS A 307 -4.69 -15.00 -8.97
C LYS A 307 -4.55 -13.87 -7.93
N LEU A 308 -3.99 -12.72 -8.34
CA LEU A 308 -3.85 -11.56 -7.44
C LEU A 308 -5.22 -11.01 -6.99
N ARG A 309 -6.24 -11.05 -7.86
CA ARG A 309 -7.62 -10.63 -7.53
C ARG A 309 -8.33 -11.52 -6.52
N MET A 310 -7.83 -12.74 -6.28
CA MET A 310 -8.42 -13.70 -5.34
C MET A 310 -7.76 -13.71 -3.96
N VAL A 311 -6.65 -12.98 -3.77
CA VAL A 311 -5.98 -12.93 -2.45
C VAL A 311 -6.89 -12.23 -1.45
N LYS A 312 -7.18 -12.91 -0.34
CA LYS A 312 -8.07 -12.43 0.71
C LYS A 312 -7.57 -12.88 2.09
N PHE A 313 -7.76 -12.02 3.08
CA PHE A 313 -7.47 -12.32 4.47
C PHE A 313 -8.74 -12.30 5.33
N ALA A 314 -8.71 -13.00 6.46
CA ALA A 314 -9.77 -12.89 7.46
C ALA A 314 -9.61 -11.56 8.21
N ARG A 315 -10.61 -10.68 8.09
CA ARG A 315 -10.64 -9.36 8.73
C ARG A 315 -11.85 -9.23 9.62
N ILE A 316 -11.71 -8.53 10.72
CA ILE A 316 -12.81 -8.18 11.62
C ILE A 316 -13.48 -6.87 11.17
N PRO A 317 -14.76 -6.62 11.55
CA PRO A 317 -15.49 -5.43 11.11
C PRO A 317 -14.77 -4.11 11.39
N SER A 318 -14.13 -3.95 12.54
CA SER A 318 -13.38 -2.74 12.88
C SER A 318 -12.15 -2.51 12.00
N TYR A 319 -11.54 -3.58 11.49
CA TYR A 319 -10.47 -3.48 10.50
C TYR A 319 -11.03 -3.06 9.13
N ASN A 320 -12.16 -3.65 8.72
CA ASN A 320 -12.81 -3.31 7.47
C ASN A 320 -13.30 -1.85 7.46
N GLU A 321 -13.78 -1.33 8.58
CA GLU A 321 -14.12 0.09 8.73
C GLU A 321 -12.87 0.99 8.59
N LEU A 322 -11.75 0.57 9.18
CA LEU A 322 -10.50 1.34 9.12
C LEU A 322 -9.91 1.41 7.71
N PHE A 323 -9.98 0.32 6.94
CA PHE A 323 -9.29 0.17 5.64
C PHE A 323 -10.23 -0.03 4.44
N SER A 324 -11.53 0.15 4.61
CA SER A 324 -12.54 0.02 3.53
C SER A 324 -12.60 -1.38 2.93
N GLY A 325 -13.06 -2.33 3.70
CA GLY A 325 -13.14 -3.73 3.33
C GLY A 325 -11.85 -4.48 3.67
N ASP A 326 -11.46 -5.44 2.84
CA ASP A 326 -10.24 -6.22 3.04
C ASP A 326 -9.21 -6.05 1.91
N PRO A 327 -8.71 -4.82 1.66
CA PRO A 327 -7.69 -4.61 0.65
C PRO A 327 -6.41 -5.35 1.02
N VAL A 328 -5.72 -5.86 0.01
CA VAL A 328 -4.45 -6.58 0.16
C VAL A 328 -3.28 -5.71 -0.25
N TRP A 329 -3.57 -4.66 -1.04
CA TRP A 329 -2.56 -3.79 -1.67
C TRP A 329 -1.48 -4.61 -2.39
N ALA A 330 -1.93 -5.51 -3.28
CA ALA A 330 -1.05 -6.26 -4.19
C ALA A 330 -0.52 -5.31 -5.27
N THR A 331 0.30 -4.33 -4.85
CA THR A 331 0.78 -3.27 -5.75
C THR A 331 1.76 -3.82 -6.76
N LEU A 332 1.50 -3.48 -8.02
CA LEU A 332 2.32 -3.80 -9.18
C LEU A 332 2.84 -2.50 -9.80
N SER A 333 4.16 -2.37 -9.91
CA SER A 333 4.82 -1.19 -10.51
C SER A 333 5.26 -1.47 -11.94
N ILE A 334 4.90 -0.58 -12.87
CA ILE A 334 5.22 -0.65 -14.31
C ILE A 334 5.82 0.66 -14.81
N GLY A 335 6.52 0.65 -15.90
CA GLY A 335 7.14 1.85 -16.49
C GLY A 335 8.43 2.28 -15.78
N GLY A 336 8.70 3.59 -15.76
CA GLY A 336 9.91 4.20 -15.20
C GLY A 336 11.13 4.11 -16.10
N LYS A 337 12.31 4.49 -15.56
CA LYS A 337 13.60 4.50 -16.26
C LYS A 337 14.58 3.46 -15.69
N GLY A 338 15.35 2.82 -16.58
CA GLY A 338 16.45 1.93 -16.22
C GLY A 338 17.70 2.66 -15.73
N GLN A 339 18.75 1.88 -15.46
CA GLN A 339 20.04 2.39 -14.97
C GLN A 339 20.68 3.42 -15.91
N ASP A 340 20.57 3.18 -17.20
CA ASP A 340 21.11 4.00 -18.27
C ASP A 340 20.16 5.13 -18.73
N GLY A 341 19.02 5.29 -18.09
CA GLY A 341 18.02 6.31 -18.40
C GLY A 341 17.07 5.95 -19.55
N ARG A 342 17.19 4.76 -20.16
CA ARG A 342 16.19 4.29 -21.13
C ARG A 342 14.86 4.01 -20.45
N SER A 343 13.75 4.16 -21.18
CA SER A 343 12.44 3.69 -20.72
C SER A 343 12.48 2.20 -20.39
N MET A 344 11.87 1.82 -19.27
CA MET A 344 11.66 0.41 -18.93
C MET A 344 10.31 -0.13 -19.38
N VAL A 345 9.54 0.66 -20.11
CA VAL A 345 8.28 0.20 -20.73
C VAL A 345 8.60 -0.90 -21.75
N THR A 346 7.91 -2.02 -21.58
CA THR A 346 7.95 -3.16 -22.49
C THR A 346 6.53 -3.51 -22.96
N LYS A 347 6.37 -4.43 -23.89
CA LYS A 347 5.04 -4.94 -24.27
C LYS A 347 4.26 -5.48 -23.07
N ASN A 348 4.95 -5.96 -22.05
CA ASN A 348 4.30 -6.54 -20.89
C ASN A 348 3.62 -5.50 -19.98
N ASP A 349 4.10 -4.25 -20.00
CA ASP A 349 3.43 -3.15 -19.28
C ASP A 349 2.04 -2.87 -19.87
N PHE A 350 1.94 -2.91 -21.21
CA PHE A 350 0.65 -2.83 -21.90
C PHE A 350 -0.24 -4.03 -21.57
N ARG A 351 0.31 -5.28 -21.55
CA ARG A 351 -0.47 -6.48 -21.21
C ARG A 351 -1.04 -6.40 -19.79
N PHE A 352 -0.29 -5.90 -18.81
CA PHE A 352 -0.80 -5.71 -17.46
C PHE A 352 -1.95 -4.71 -17.41
N LEU A 353 -1.82 -3.56 -18.07
CA LEU A 353 -2.92 -2.59 -18.15
C LEU A 353 -4.13 -3.18 -18.87
N HIS A 354 -3.91 -3.97 -19.93
CA HIS A 354 -4.96 -4.60 -20.71
C HIS A 354 -5.79 -5.64 -19.93
N THR A 355 -5.27 -6.17 -18.84
CA THR A 355 -6.06 -7.03 -17.94
C THR A 355 -7.29 -6.33 -17.35
N LEU A 356 -7.25 -4.99 -17.26
CA LEU A 356 -8.38 -4.15 -16.83
C LEU A 356 -9.48 -4.05 -17.89
N GLU A 357 -9.18 -4.33 -19.15
CA GLU A 357 -10.16 -4.48 -20.23
C GLU A 357 -10.61 -5.93 -20.34
N ASN A 358 -9.69 -6.90 -20.35
CA ASN A 358 -10.02 -8.33 -20.49
C ASN A 358 -10.90 -8.88 -19.35
N MET A 359 -10.69 -8.41 -18.12
CA MET A 359 -11.42 -8.87 -16.93
C MET A 359 -12.18 -7.74 -16.20
N GLY A 360 -12.22 -6.55 -16.77
CA GLY A 360 -12.87 -5.37 -16.21
C GLY A 360 -12.11 -4.70 -15.06
N PRO A 361 -12.62 -3.54 -14.61
CA PRO A 361 -12.05 -2.77 -13.51
C PRO A 361 -11.87 -3.59 -12.24
N SER A 362 -10.81 -3.32 -11.49
CA SER A 362 -10.53 -3.99 -10.21
C SER A 362 -9.62 -3.13 -9.34
N PRO A 363 -9.81 -3.12 -8.02
CA PRO A 363 -8.86 -2.50 -7.10
C PRO A 363 -7.53 -3.25 -7.00
N GLU A 364 -7.52 -4.55 -7.32
CA GLU A 364 -6.32 -5.40 -7.23
C GLU A 364 -5.98 -6.06 -8.59
N PRO A 365 -4.71 -6.14 -8.93
CA PRO A 365 -3.57 -5.50 -8.27
C PRO A 365 -3.67 -3.98 -8.36
N ASN A 366 -3.10 -3.27 -7.37
CA ASN A 366 -3.00 -1.82 -7.41
C ASN A 366 -1.96 -1.41 -8.47
N MET A 367 -2.43 -1.11 -9.68
CA MET A 367 -1.57 -0.79 -10.84
C MET A 367 -0.96 0.59 -10.67
N THR A 368 0.37 0.65 -10.58
CA THR A 368 1.13 1.90 -10.43
C THR A 368 2.04 2.12 -11.63
N VAL A 369 1.79 3.18 -12.37
CA VAL A 369 2.67 3.67 -13.43
C VAL A 369 3.75 4.56 -12.81
N LEU A 370 5.01 4.15 -12.92
CA LEU A 370 6.17 4.98 -12.58
C LEU A 370 6.37 5.96 -13.74
N TYR A 371 5.81 7.16 -13.57
CA TYR A 371 5.70 8.17 -14.61
C TYR A 371 6.99 8.99 -14.72
N CYS A 372 7.46 9.24 -15.95
CA CYS A 372 8.64 10.05 -16.20
C CYS A 372 8.64 10.63 -17.62
N ASP A 373 9.59 11.53 -17.87
CA ASP A 373 9.82 12.18 -19.17
C ASP A 373 10.15 11.21 -20.31
N LYS A 374 10.67 10.01 -19.99
CA LYS A 374 11.12 9.01 -20.98
C LYS A 374 10.07 7.95 -21.33
N LEU A 375 8.88 8.01 -20.72
CA LEU A 375 7.82 7.10 -21.14
C LEU A 375 7.41 7.40 -22.60
N PRO A 376 7.23 6.38 -23.45
CA PRO A 376 6.69 6.57 -24.80
C PRO A 376 5.31 7.23 -24.76
N ASP A 377 5.05 8.16 -25.66
CA ASP A 377 3.76 8.86 -25.76
C ASP A 377 2.60 7.89 -25.94
N THR A 378 2.80 6.83 -26.72
CA THR A 378 1.82 5.75 -26.91
C THR A 378 1.47 5.08 -25.59
N PHE A 379 2.45 4.81 -24.73
CA PHE A 379 2.20 4.24 -23.41
C PHE A 379 1.50 5.21 -22.46
N LYS A 380 1.94 6.49 -22.42
CA LYS A 380 1.26 7.54 -21.62
C LYS A 380 -0.22 7.63 -21.99
N ARG A 381 -0.52 7.66 -23.30
CA ARG A 381 -1.88 7.73 -23.81
C ARG A 381 -2.69 6.48 -23.49
N TYR A 382 -2.11 5.29 -23.63
CA TYR A 382 -2.80 4.05 -23.29
C TYR A 382 -3.11 3.97 -21.80
N ALA A 383 -2.16 4.28 -20.91
CA ALA A 383 -2.38 4.31 -19.47
C ALA A 383 -3.47 5.34 -19.08
N ALA A 384 -3.45 6.54 -19.70
CA ALA A 384 -4.48 7.55 -19.50
C ALA A 384 -5.87 7.07 -19.99
N ALA A 385 -5.95 6.39 -21.13
CA ALA A 385 -7.20 5.81 -21.64
C ALA A 385 -7.78 4.78 -20.65
N ILE A 386 -6.94 3.88 -20.15
CA ILE A 386 -7.35 2.92 -19.10
C ILE A 386 -7.82 3.65 -17.83
N SER A 387 -7.16 4.72 -17.41
CA SER A 387 -7.60 5.52 -16.25
C SER A 387 -8.97 6.17 -16.47
N VAL A 388 -9.19 6.75 -17.66
CA VAL A 388 -10.48 7.38 -18.02
C VAL A 388 -11.62 6.36 -18.00
N ARG A 389 -11.38 5.14 -18.47
CA ARG A 389 -12.40 4.09 -18.54
C ARG A 389 -12.64 3.38 -17.21
N THR A 390 -11.60 3.20 -16.37
CA THR A 390 -11.65 2.23 -15.26
C THR A 390 -11.39 2.82 -13.89
N SER A 391 -10.77 3.99 -13.77
CA SER A 391 -10.28 4.57 -12.50
C SER A 391 -9.44 3.58 -11.67
N SER A 392 -8.70 2.64 -12.31
CA SER A 392 -7.97 1.54 -11.65
C SER A 392 -6.45 1.74 -11.63
N VAL A 393 -5.93 2.85 -12.18
CA VAL A 393 -4.50 3.14 -12.30
C VAL A 393 -4.11 4.33 -11.44
N GLN A 394 -2.93 4.26 -10.82
CA GLN A 394 -2.30 5.41 -10.16
C GLN A 394 -0.95 5.73 -10.82
N TYR A 395 -0.47 6.94 -10.57
CA TYR A 395 0.77 7.44 -11.14
C TYR A 395 1.71 7.92 -10.04
N GLU A 396 2.98 7.59 -10.14
CA GLU A 396 4.04 8.07 -9.26
C GLU A 396 5.23 8.58 -10.06
N ASN A 397 5.81 9.67 -9.62
CA ASN A 397 6.87 10.39 -10.33
C ASN A 397 8.22 9.69 -10.16
N ASP A 398 8.63 8.92 -11.17
CA ASP A 398 9.94 8.24 -11.19
C ASP A 398 11.11 9.24 -11.13
N ASP A 399 10.94 10.45 -11.65
CA ASP A 399 11.99 11.46 -11.70
C ASP A 399 12.36 12.01 -10.32
N VAL A 400 11.41 12.08 -9.37
CA VAL A 400 11.69 12.48 -7.98
C VAL A 400 12.03 11.29 -7.08
N MET A 401 11.58 10.09 -7.44
CA MET A 401 11.80 8.88 -6.63
C MET A 401 13.14 8.21 -6.92
N ARG A 402 13.50 8.11 -8.19
CA ARG A 402 14.71 7.44 -8.66
C ARG A 402 16.02 7.98 -8.05
N PRO A 403 16.22 9.28 -7.81
CA PRO A 403 17.40 9.79 -7.12
C PRO A 403 17.60 9.23 -5.71
N VAL A 404 16.51 8.83 -5.04
CA VAL A 404 16.53 8.28 -3.67
C VAL A 404 16.63 6.75 -3.69
N TRP A 405 15.85 6.08 -4.55
CA TRP A 405 15.64 4.63 -4.51
C TRP A 405 16.38 3.87 -5.61
N GLY A 406 17.08 4.56 -6.52
CA GLY A 406 17.70 3.94 -7.70
C GLY A 406 16.66 3.60 -8.78
N ASP A 407 17.04 2.76 -9.74
CA ASP A 407 16.21 2.38 -10.88
C ASP A 407 15.37 1.11 -10.65
N ASP A 408 15.73 0.28 -9.65
CA ASP A 408 15.03 -0.98 -9.35
C ASP A 408 14.38 -0.93 -7.97
N TYR A 409 13.31 -0.15 -7.85
CA TYR A 409 12.48 -0.07 -6.67
C TYR A 409 11.04 -0.53 -6.95
N SER A 410 10.36 -0.93 -5.90
CA SER A 410 8.96 -1.33 -5.92
C SER A 410 8.14 -0.42 -5.01
N ILE A 411 6.87 -0.24 -5.34
CA ILE A 411 5.94 0.45 -4.46
C ILE A 411 5.42 -0.52 -3.41
N CYS A 412 5.66 -0.18 -2.16
CA CYS A 412 5.17 -0.90 -0.99
C CYS A 412 3.82 -0.35 -0.56
N CYS A 413 2.76 -1.14 -0.61
CA CYS A 413 1.42 -0.71 -0.21
C CYS A 413 0.81 0.28 -1.21
N CYS A 414 0.70 1.54 -0.80
CA CYS A 414 -0.01 2.58 -1.55
C CYS A 414 0.95 3.44 -2.39
N VAL A 415 1.93 4.07 -1.73
CA VAL A 415 2.76 5.13 -2.31
C VAL A 415 4.20 5.16 -1.76
N SER A 416 4.57 4.21 -0.91
CA SER A 416 5.92 4.12 -0.35
C SER A 416 6.83 3.32 -1.26
N ALA A 417 8.11 3.68 -1.37
CA ALA A 417 9.07 2.92 -2.17
C ALA A 417 10.07 2.14 -1.32
N THR A 418 10.62 1.08 -1.92
CA THR A 418 11.74 0.31 -1.38
C THR A 418 12.58 -0.26 -2.52
N GLN A 419 13.91 -0.29 -2.37
CA GLN A 419 14.77 -0.96 -3.36
C GLN A 419 14.49 -2.46 -3.34
N THR A 420 14.12 -2.99 -4.50
CA THR A 420 13.71 -4.39 -4.63
C THR A 420 14.85 -5.35 -4.26
N GLY A 421 14.59 -6.23 -3.32
CA GLY A 421 15.57 -7.23 -2.86
C GLY A 421 16.71 -6.69 -2.00
N LYS A 422 16.74 -5.40 -1.64
CA LYS A 422 17.79 -4.77 -0.84
C LYS A 422 17.31 -4.13 0.44
N GLU A 423 16.05 -3.72 0.47
CA GLU A 423 15.46 -2.97 1.57
C GLU A 423 14.20 -3.60 2.09
N MET A 424 13.86 -3.30 3.32
CA MET A 424 12.55 -3.55 3.90
C MET A 424 12.07 -2.31 4.65
N GLN A 425 10.76 -2.16 4.79
CA GLN A 425 10.17 -1.06 5.50
C GLN A 425 9.45 -1.54 6.76
N PHE A 426 9.81 -0.99 7.91
CA PHE A 426 9.00 -1.12 9.12
C PHE A 426 7.73 -0.28 8.97
N PHE A 427 6.57 -0.95 8.90
CA PHE A 427 5.29 -0.29 8.67
C PHE A 427 4.92 0.65 9.82
N GLY A 428 4.56 1.88 9.48
CA GLY A 428 4.08 2.88 10.41
C GLY A 428 2.56 3.05 10.41
N ALA A 429 2.04 3.44 11.54
CA ALA A 429 0.68 3.92 11.74
C ALA A 429 0.51 5.36 11.20
N ARG A 430 -0.48 6.08 11.74
CA ARG A 430 -0.69 7.52 11.45
C ARG A 430 -0.78 8.30 12.75
N ALA A 431 -0.03 9.40 12.84
CA ALA A 431 -0.16 10.40 13.88
C ALA A 431 -1.17 11.47 13.44
N ASN A 432 -2.21 11.70 14.23
CA ASN A 432 -3.24 12.70 13.94
C ASN A 432 -2.77 14.08 14.43
N LEU A 433 -2.19 14.87 13.52
CA LEU A 433 -1.68 16.21 13.83
C LEU A 433 -2.79 17.22 14.14
N ALA A 434 -4.01 16.99 13.65
CA ALA A 434 -5.16 17.83 13.98
C ALA A 434 -5.59 17.65 15.45
N LYS A 435 -5.60 16.39 15.97
CA LYS A 435 -5.80 16.15 17.41
C LYS A 435 -4.65 16.72 18.23
N CYS A 436 -3.41 16.61 17.73
CA CYS A 436 -2.24 17.19 18.39
C CYS A 436 -2.38 18.70 18.57
N LEU A 437 -2.90 19.42 17.55
CA LEU A 437 -3.20 20.84 17.65
C LEU A 437 -4.24 21.15 18.74
N MET A 438 -5.30 20.34 18.82
CA MET A 438 -6.31 20.51 19.87
C MET A 438 -5.76 20.18 21.27
N TYR A 439 -4.83 19.22 21.39
CA TYR A 439 -4.13 18.96 22.63
C TYR A 439 -3.22 20.13 23.04
N ALA A 440 -2.59 20.78 22.07
CA ALA A 440 -1.81 21.98 22.31
C ALA A 440 -2.68 23.12 22.87
N ILE A 441 -3.88 23.31 22.34
CA ILE A 441 -4.84 24.32 22.82
C ILE A 441 -5.40 23.97 24.21
N ASN A 442 -5.74 22.69 24.44
CA ASN A 442 -6.42 22.21 25.64
C ASN A 442 -5.48 21.64 26.73
N GLY A 443 -4.16 21.91 26.66
CA GLY A 443 -3.21 21.46 27.70
C GLY A 443 -3.08 19.94 27.83
N GLY A 444 -3.15 19.21 26.71
CA GLY A 444 -3.01 17.76 26.64
C GLY A 444 -4.32 16.98 26.85
N ILE A 445 -5.44 17.67 27.02
CA ILE A 445 -6.76 17.04 27.21
C ILE A 445 -7.42 16.77 25.85
N ASP A 446 -7.94 15.55 25.69
CA ASP A 446 -8.77 15.19 24.55
C ASP A 446 -10.17 15.78 24.71
N ALA A 447 -10.57 16.69 23.81
CA ALA A 447 -11.83 17.40 23.91
C ALA A 447 -13.07 16.49 23.81
N LYS A 448 -12.96 15.32 23.16
CA LYS A 448 -14.08 14.36 23.02
C LYS A 448 -14.22 13.43 24.20
N THR A 449 -13.10 12.88 24.70
CA THR A 449 -13.12 11.89 25.80
C THR A 449 -12.88 12.50 27.16
N LYS A 450 -12.51 13.78 27.24
CA LYS A 450 -12.12 14.51 28.45
C LYS A 450 -10.93 13.90 29.20
N ALA A 451 -10.21 12.99 28.55
CA ALA A 451 -9.06 12.34 29.16
C ALA A 451 -7.80 13.19 28.99
N GLN A 452 -6.95 13.22 30.02
CA GLN A 452 -5.59 13.72 29.93
C GLN A 452 -4.77 12.67 29.14
N VAL A 453 -4.43 12.95 27.91
CA VAL A 453 -3.70 12.02 27.01
C VAL A 453 -2.29 12.52 26.73
N GLY A 454 -2.15 13.79 26.37
CA GLY A 454 -0.85 14.45 26.19
C GLY A 454 -0.29 14.96 27.52
N PRO A 455 0.95 15.50 27.51
CA PRO A 455 1.54 16.15 28.67
C PRO A 455 0.62 17.25 29.22
N ALA A 456 0.44 17.27 30.53
CA ALA A 456 -0.37 18.30 31.17
C ALA A 456 0.40 19.61 31.28
N TYR A 457 -0.17 20.68 30.77
CA TYR A 457 0.28 22.05 30.98
C TYR A 457 -0.89 23.05 30.91
N ARG A 458 -0.60 24.32 31.19
CA ARG A 458 -1.62 25.36 31.17
C ARG A 458 -2.28 25.48 29.80
N PRO A 459 -3.59 25.24 29.64
CA PRO A 459 -4.32 25.43 28.39
C PRO A 459 -4.33 26.89 27.95
N ILE A 460 -4.67 27.16 26.70
CA ILE A 460 -4.96 28.51 26.23
C ILE A 460 -6.30 28.94 26.82
N THR A 461 -6.31 30.08 27.49
CA THR A 461 -7.51 30.60 28.17
C THR A 461 -8.06 31.89 27.53
N SER A 462 -7.35 32.48 26.56
CA SER A 462 -7.79 33.65 25.82
C SER A 462 -9.08 33.37 25.03
N GLU A 463 -9.91 34.39 24.85
CA GLU A 463 -11.14 34.30 24.04
C GLU A 463 -10.83 34.03 22.57
N TYR A 464 -9.83 34.70 22.04
CA TYR A 464 -9.32 34.51 20.67
C TYR A 464 -7.95 33.82 20.72
N LEU A 465 -7.68 32.98 19.72
CA LEU A 465 -6.37 32.32 19.59
C LEU A 465 -5.32 33.34 19.09
N ASP A 466 -4.19 33.36 19.79
CA ASP A 466 -2.98 34.05 19.36
C ASP A 466 -2.07 33.08 18.58
N TYR A 467 -1.59 33.50 17.41
CA TYR A 467 -0.82 32.66 16.52
C TYR A 467 0.49 32.19 17.15
N ASP A 468 1.23 33.11 17.79
CA ASP A 468 2.55 32.79 18.36
C ASP A 468 2.42 31.86 19.57
N GLU A 469 1.40 32.09 20.43
CA GLU A 469 1.11 31.19 21.57
C GLU A 469 0.73 29.80 21.08
N VAL A 470 -0.14 29.69 20.08
CA VAL A 470 -0.52 28.40 19.50
C VAL A 470 0.67 27.68 18.92
N MET A 471 1.50 28.36 18.14
CA MET A 471 2.70 27.78 17.50
C MET A 471 3.70 27.25 18.53
N GLN A 472 3.95 27.97 19.60
CA GLN A 472 4.86 27.53 20.67
C GLN A 472 4.34 26.25 21.36
N LYS A 473 3.07 26.22 21.71
CA LYS A 473 2.44 25.06 22.38
C LYS A 473 2.36 23.87 21.43
N TYR A 474 2.03 24.11 20.17
CA TYR A 474 1.91 23.08 19.16
C TYR A 474 3.27 22.43 18.84
N ASP A 475 4.35 23.23 18.74
CA ASP A 475 5.70 22.70 18.57
C ASP A 475 6.09 21.74 19.70
N THR A 476 5.79 22.11 20.96
CA THR A 476 6.04 21.28 22.14
C THR A 476 5.21 19.98 22.08
N MET A 477 3.93 20.08 21.74
CA MET A 477 3.05 18.91 21.65
C MET A 477 3.43 17.97 20.52
N MET A 478 3.87 18.49 19.37
CA MET A 478 4.40 17.68 18.25
C MET A 478 5.68 16.93 18.67
N THR A 479 6.53 17.51 19.51
CA THR A 479 7.74 16.84 20.03
C THR A 479 7.37 15.63 20.89
N TRP A 480 6.39 15.77 21.78
CA TRP A 480 5.86 14.66 22.55
C TRP A 480 5.25 13.58 21.65
N LEU A 481 4.41 13.99 20.70
CA LEU A 481 3.74 13.05 19.82
C LEU A 481 4.74 12.25 18.98
N ALA A 482 5.76 12.89 18.42
CA ALA A 482 6.81 12.22 17.66
C ALA A 482 7.55 11.17 18.50
N SER A 483 7.85 11.50 19.77
CA SER A 483 8.52 10.60 20.70
C SER A 483 7.68 9.37 21.03
N ILE A 484 6.45 9.57 21.51
CA ILE A 484 5.57 8.44 21.87
C ILE A 484 5.20 7.58 20.67
N TYR A 485 5.10 8.19 19.47
CA TYR A 485 4.82 7.49 18.23
C TYR A 485 5.97 6.55 17.84
N VAL A 486 7.21 7.04 17.81
CA VAL A 486 8.39 6.22 17.49
C VAL A 486 8.59 5.13 18.54
N HIS A 487 8.45 5.44 19.84
CA HIS A 487 8.61 4.43 20.91
C HIS A 487 7.57 3.32 20.82
N THR A 488 6.32 3.66 20.48
CA THR A 488 5.25 2.68 20.30
C THR A 488 5.56 1.75 19.12
N LEU A 489 5.99 2.30 17.99
CA LEU A 489 6.38 1.51 16.82
C LEU A 489 7.64 0.65 17.07
N ASN A 490 8.65 1.17 17.79
CA ASN A 490 9.83 0.39 18.17
C ASN A 490 9.45 -0.90 18.91
N LEU A 491 8.53 -0.77 19.87
CA LEU A 491 8.03 -1.90 20.64
C LEU A 491 7.31 -2.91 19.74
N ILE A 492 6.43 -2.43 18.86
CA ILE A 492 5.67 -3.28 17.95
C ILE A 492 6.61 -4.03 17.00
N HIS A 493 7.58 -3.36 16.38
CA HIS A 493 8.50 -3.99 15.44
C HIS A 493 9.45 -4.99 16.11
N TYR A 494 9.86 -4.73 17.34
CA TYR A 494 10.58 -5.71 18.15
C TYR A 494 9.76 -6.99 18.35
N MET A 495 8.46 -6.87 18.65
CA MET A 495 7.59 -8.02 18.88
C MET A 495 7.27 -8.78 17.59
N HIS A 496 7.18 -8.09 16.45
CA HIS A 496 7.08 -8.74 15.14
C HIS A 496 8.32 -9.58 14.85
N ASP A 497 9.51 -9.01 14.95
CA ASP A 497 10.75 -9.76 14.71
C ASP A 497 10.89 -10.99 15.64
N LYS A 498 10.34 -10.91 16.84
CA LYS A 498 10.44 -11.96 17.85
C LYS A 498 9.41 -13.09 17.68
N TYR A 499 8.19 -12.77 17.29
CA TYR A 499 7.06 -13.73 17.33
C TYR A 499 6.39 -13.98 15.98
N ASN A 500 6.67 -13.16 14.98
CA ASN A 500 6.08 -13.26 13.65
C ASN A 500 7.03 -12.74 12.57
N TYR A 501 8.24 -13.33 12.51
CA TYR A 501 9.25 -12.95 11.52
C TYR A 501 8.84 -13.38 10.10
N GLU A 502 8.96 -12.47 9.15
CA GLU A 502 8.52 -12.62 7.76
C GLU A 502 9.57 -13.36 6.91
N ALA A 503 9.84 -14.61 7.25
CA ALA A 503 10.91 -15.40 6.65
C ALA A 503 10.78 -15.62 5.13
N ALA A 504 9.55 -15.72 4.61
CA ALA A 504 9.32 -15.96 3.19
C ALA A 504 9.75 -14.78 2.31
N GLU A 505 9.38 -13.56 2.69
CA GLU A 505 9.81 -12.36 1.98
C GLU A 505 11.29 -12.07 2.19
N MET A 506 11.76 -12.17 3.44
CA MET A 506 13.15 -11.87 3.81
C MET A 506 14.14 -12.85 3.19
N ALA A 507 13.72 -14.09 2.87
CA ALA A 507 14.52 -15.05 2.12
C ALA A 507 14.85 -14.55 0.69
N LEU A 508 14.04 -13.66 0.14
CA LEU A 508 14.16 -13.08 -1.19
C LEU A 508 14.74 -11.65 -1.18
N ILE A 509 15.31 -11.26 -0.04
CA ILE A 509 16.03 -10.00 0.15
C ILE A 509 17.48 -10.29 0.49
N ASP A 510 18.40 -9.38 0.19
CA ASP A 510 19.81 -9.50 0.54
C ASP A 510 19.97 -9.61 2.06
N THR A 511 20.97 -10.35 2.51
CA THR A 511 21.22 -10.52 3.95
C THR A 511 21.61 -9.22 4.63
N ASN A 512 22.26 -8.31 3.90
CA ASN A 512 22.59 -6.97 4.37
C ASN A 512 21.50 -5.98 4.00
N VAL A 513 20.44 -5.92 4.82
CA VAL A 513 19.22 -5.16 4.56
C VAL A 513 19.32 -3.74 5.07
N ARG A 514 19.09 -2.74 4.20
CA ARG A 514 18.75 -1.38 4.64
C ARG A 514 17.31 -1.35 5.12
N ARG A 515 17.08 -0.70 6.26
CA ARG A 515 15.75 -0.60 6.88
C ARG A 515 15.28 0.83 6.93
N THR A 516 14.05 1.08 6.44
CA THR A 516 13.35 2.35 6.66
C THR A 516 12.30 2.17 7.74
N PHE A 517 12.01 3.25 8.45
CA PHE A 517 11.05 3.30 9.54
C PHE A 517 9.92 4.24 9.14
N ALA A 518 8.87 3.66 8.59
CA ALA A 518 7.75 4.42 8.07
C ALA A 518 6.95 5.08 9.20
N THR A 519 6.62 6.33 9.00
CA THR A 519 5.66 7.07 9.80
C THR A 519 4.61 7.72 8.89
N GLY A 520 3.60 8.35 9.45
CA GLY A 520 2.59 9.01 8.62
C GLY A 520 1.79 10.06 9.37
N ILE A 521 1.31 11.02 8.59
CA ILE A 521 0.54 12.17 9.07
C ILE A 521 -0.92 12.02 8.64
N ALA A 522 -1.84 12.24 9.58
CA ALA A 522 -3.27 12.44 9.34
C ALA A 522 -3.70 13.85 9.77
N GLY A 523 -4.71 14.41 9.10
CA GLY A 523 -5.24 15.74 9.39
C GLY A 523 -4.35 16.88 8.89
N PHE A 524 -3.46 16.62 7.93
CA PHE A 524 -2.49 17.56 7.42
C PHE A 524 -3.11 18.88 6.94
N SER A 525 -4.00 18.82 5.97
CA SER A 525 -4.63 20.01 5.36
C SER A 525 -5.47 20.79 6.35
N HIS A 526 -6.16 20.11 7.28
CA HIS A 526 -6.91 20.78 8.35
C HIS A 526 -6.02 21.54 9.33
N VAL A 527 -4.81 21.05 9.62
CA VAL A 527 -3.84 21.80 10.43
C VAL A 527 -3.35 23.02 9.68
N VAL A 528 -3.04 22.87 8.38
CA VAL A 528 -2.61 23.99 7.53
C VAL A 528 -3.67 25.10 7.53
N ASP A 529 -4.93 24.74 7.23
CA ASP A 529 -6.03 25.69 7.20
C ASP A 529 -6.34 26.28 8.58
N SER A 530 -6.22 25.48 9.65
CA SER A 530 -6.39 25.95 11.04
C SER A 530 -5.34 26.99 11.42
N LEU A 531 -4.06 26.74 11.12
CA LEU A 531 -2.97 27.69 11.39
C LEU A 531 -3.10 28.95 10.52
N SER A 532 -3.56 28.79 9.27
CA SER A 532 -3.87 29.92 8.39
C SER A 532 -5.03 30.75 8.94
N ALA A 533 -6.12 30.13 9.41
CA ALA A 533 -7.24 30.84 10.04
C ALA A 533 -6.79 31.65 11.26
N ILE A 534 -6.00 31.02 12.16
CA ILE A 534 -5.47 31.69 13.35
C ILE A 534 -4.56 32.87 13.00
N LYS A 535 -3.79 32.76 11.91
CA LYS A 535 -2.84 33.78 11.46
C LYS A 535 -3.50 34.97 10.75
N TYR A 536 -4.52 34.72 9.94
CA TYR A 536 -5.05 35.72 9.00
C TYR A 536 -6.50 36.14 9.31
N ALA A 537 -7.23 35.41 10.16
CA ALA A 537 -8.56 35.77 10.63
C ALA A 537 -8.59 35.89 12.16
N LYS A 538 -9.76 36.04 12.75
CA LYS A 538 -9.97 35.99 14.19
C LYS A 538 -10.68 34.69 14.54
N VAL A 539 -10.07 33.85 15.34
CA VAL A 539 -10.62 32.56 15.75
C VAL A 539 -10.96 32.60 17.22
N LYS A 540 -12.27 32.65 17.51
CA LYS A 540 -12.83 32.65 18.86
C LYS A 540 -13.04 31.25 19.37
N CYS A 541 -12.59 30.97 20.59
CA CYS A 541 -12.76 29.70 21.27
C CYS A 541 -14.13 29.55 21.94
N ILE A 542 -14.85 28.48 21.61
CA ILE A 542 -16.08 28.09 22.31
C ILE A 542 -15.72 26.97 23.28
N ARG A 543 -15.99 27.21 24.57
CA ARG A 543 -15.63 26.30 25.68
C ARG A 543 -16.87 25.68 26.33
N ASP A 544 -16.69 24.45 26.78
CA ASP A 544 -17.69 23.79 27.62
C ASP A 544 -17.58 24.20 29.11
N GLU A 545 -18.36 23.55 29.96
CA GLU A 545 -18.45 23.83 31.39
C GLU A 545 -17.12 23.56 32.13
N ASP A 546 -16.26 22.69 31.58
CA ASP A 546 -14.93 22.37 32.12
C ASP A 546 -13.84 23.33 31.60
N GLY A 547 -14.22 24.31 30.78
CA GLY A 547 -13.28 25.25 30.14
C GLY A 547 -12.52 24.69 28.97
N ILE A 548 -12.86 23.49 28.49
CA ILE A 548 -12.22 22.83 27.35
C ILE A 548 -12.77 23.42 26.03
N VAL A 549 -11.89 23.78 25.11
CA VAL A 549 -12.29 24.29 23.79
C VAL A 549 -12.85 23.12 22.98
N THR A 550 -14.11 23.24 22.57
CA THR A 550 -14.85 22.19 21.84
C THR A 550 -15.34 22.62 20.47
N ASP A 551 -15.42 23.93 20.19
CA ASP A 551 -15.79 24.50 18.88
C ASP A 551 -15.15 25.89 18.68
N PHE A 552 -15.31 26.47 17.49
CA PHE A 552 -14.74 27.75 17.10
C PHE A 552 -15.73 28.60 16.28
N GLU A 553 -15.66 29.92 16.45
CA GLU A 553 -16.25 30.92 15.58
C GLU A 553 -15.13 31.67 14.86
N ILE A 554 -15.25 31.82 13.53
CA ILE A 554 -14.22 32.46 12.70
C ILE A 554 -14.80 33.75 12.13
N GLU A 555 -14.10 34.84 12.38
CA GLU A 555 -14.41 36.17 11.83
C GLU A 555 -13.37 36.58 10.81
N GLY A 556 -13.79 36.79 9.55
CA GLY A 556 -12.93 37.17 8.43
C GLY A 556 -12.55 36.00 7.53
N ASP A 557 -11.91 36.32 6.43
CA ASP A 557 -11.42 35.32 5.45
C ASP A 557 -9.94 35.02 5.68
N PHE A 558 -9.53 33.84 5.27
CA PHE A 558 -8.14 33.39 5.35
C PHE A 558 -7.76 32.53 4.12
N PRO A 559 -6.46 32.51 3.74
CA PRO A 559 -5.97 31.66 2.66
C PRO A 559 -6.15 30.18 3.01
N ARG A 560 -6.66 29.39 2.05
CA ARG A 560 -6.82 27.95 2.22
C ARG A 560 -5.88 27.19 1.31
N TYR A 561 -5.34 26.12 1.82
CA TYR A 561 -4.52 25.17 1.07
C TYR A 561 -5.31 24.58 -0.11
N GLY A 562 -4.64 24.41 -1.26
CA GLY A 562 -5.24 23.92 -2.50
C GLY A 562 -5.71 24.98 -3.47
N ASN A 563 -5.24 26.23 -3.33
CA ASN A 563 -5.56 27.36 -4.21
C ASN A 563 -4.33 28.03 -4.82
N ASP A 564 -3.16 27.41 -4.73
CA ASP A 564 -1.87 27.94 -5.17
C ASP A 564 -1.53 29.27 -4.50
N ASP A 565 -1.84 29.39 -3.20
CA ASP A 565 -1.58 30.56 -2.37
C ASP A 565 -0.44 30.26 -1.39
N ASP A 566 0.72 30.89 -1.62
CA ASP A 566 1.92 30.66 -0.82
C ASP A 566 1.72 30.92 0.67
N ARG A 567 0.77 31.77 1.07
CA ARG A 567 0.48 32.05 2.49
C ARG A 567 -0.03 30.81 3.22
N ALA A 568 -0.76 29.91 2.54
CA ALA A 568 -1.21 28.62 3.08
C ALA A 568 -0.18 27.50 2.76
N ASP A 569 0.36 27.51 1.55
CA ASP A 569 1.25 26.44 1.07
C ASP A 569 2.58 26.42 1.84
N ASP A 570 3.12 27.59 2.25
CA ASP A 570 4.31 27.68 3.12
C ASP A 570 4.07 27.07 4.50
N ILE A 571 2.86 27.18 5.05
CA ILE A 571 2.47 26.50 6.31
C ILE A 571 2.50 24.98 6.11
N ALA A 572 2.05 24.49 4.96
CA ALA A 572 2.07 23.08 4.63
C ALA A 572 3.50 22.53 4.57
N VAL A 573 4.40 23.21 3.88
CA VAL A 573 5.83 22.85 3.79
C VAL A 573 6.48 22.89 5.17
N TRP A 574 6.22 23.95 5.98
CA TRP A 574 6.72 24.07 7.34
C TRP A 574 6.26 22.90 8.23
N LEU A 575 4.97 22.55 8.18
CA LEU A 575 4.39 21.47 9.00
C LEU A 575 5.07 20.13 8.71
N LEU A 576 5.21 19.77 7.43
CA LEU A 576 5.87 18.54 7.01
C LEU A 576 7.32 18.49 7.52
N GLY A 577 8.12 19.53 7.24
CA GLY A 577 9.52 19.59 7.62
C GLY A 577 9.73 19.58 9.14
N THR A 578 8.87 20.29 9.89
CA THR A 578 8.95 20.36 11.34
C THR A 578 8.67 19.00 11.99
N PHE A 579 7.60 18.30 11.56
CA PHE A 579 7.27 17.01 12.14
C PHE A 579 8.32 15.94 11.79
N LEU A 580 8.80 15.89 10.54
CA LEU A 580 9.89 14.98 10.15
C LEU A 580 11.16 15.22 10.98
N LYS A 581 11.55 16.49 11.21
CA LYS A 581 12.72 16.81 12.03
C LYS A 581 12.59 16.25 13.45
N LYS A 582 11.38 16.30 14.04
CA LYS A 582 11.13 15.74 15.37
C LYS A 582 11.18 14.21 15.38
N LEU A 583 10.66 13.56 14.36
CA LEU A 583 10.74 12.09 14.19
C LEU A 583 12.20 11.62 14.08
N LYS A 584 13.03 12.33 13.30
CA LYS A 584 14.47 12.01 13.11
C LYS A 584 15.34 12.22 14.36
N GLN A 585 14.84 12.90 15.38
CA GLN A 585 15.50 13.02 16.68
C GLN A 585 15.32 11.79 17.59
N CYS A 586 14.39 10.90 17.25
CA CYS A 586 14.09 9.72 18.03
C CYS A 586 14.91 8.52 17.56
N HIS A 587 15.37 7.69 18.50
CA HIS A 587 16.00 6.41 18.17
C HIS A 587 14.98 5.43 17.63
N THR A 588 15.25 4.86 16.46
CA THR A 588 14.36 3.91 15.78
C THR A 588 14.84 2.47 15.94
N TYR A 589 13.94 1.51 15.90
CA TYR A 589 14.26 0.11 16.02
C TYR A 589 15.25 -0.35 14.93
N ARG A 590 16.33 -1.04 15.37
CA ARG A 590 17.43 -1.54 14.52
C ARG A 590 18.14 -0.43 13.73
N ASP A 591 18.23 0.77 14.28
CA ASP A 591 18.83 1.96 13.66
C ASP A 591 18.31 2.24 12.25
N SER A 592 17.01 1.96 12.02
CA SER A 592 16.34 2.18 10.75
C SER A 592 16.18 3.68 10.46
N GLU A 593 16.17 4.05 9.18
CA GLU A 593 16.01 5.43 8.75
C GLU A 593 14.56 5.89 8.88
N ALA A 594 14.29 6.91 9.70
CA ALA A 594 12.94 7.45 9.86
C ALA A 594 12.50 8.19 8.59
N THR A 595 11.37 7.76 8.05
CA THR A 595 10.67 8.35 6.90
C THR A 595 9.25 8.74 7.29
N THR A 596 8.58 9.57 6.50
CA THR A 596 7.19 9.95 6.77
C THR A 596 6.36 10.02 5.48
N SER A 597 5.05 9.94 5.63
CA SER A 597 4.07 10.10 4.55
C SER A 597 2.98 11.10 4.93
N ILE A 598 2.35 11.68 3.92
CA ILE A 598 1.07 12.37 4.04
C ILE A 598 0.04 11.47 3.36
N LEU A 599 -0.51 10.55 4.15
CA LEU A 599 -1.39 9.48 3.65
C LEU A 599 -2.32 9.01 4.76
N THR A 600 -3.63 9.04 4.54
CA THR A 600 -4.63 8.58 5.52
C THR A 600 -5.31 7.29 5.13
N ILE A 601 -5.17 6.83 3.89
CA ILE A 601 -6.07 5.82 3.32
C ILE A 601 -7.54 6.27 3.51
N THR A 602 -8.51 5.36 3.59
CA THR A 602 -9.90 5.69 3.94
C THR A 602 -10.15 5.84 5.44
N SER A 603 -9.11 5.72 6.23
CA SER A 603 -9.17 5.92 7.68
C SER A 603 -9.42 7.39 8.07
N ASN A 604 -9.42 8.32 7.10
CA ASN A 604 -9.79 9.71 7.32
C ASN A 604 -11.17 9.88 7.97
N VAL A 605 -12.13 9.01 7.66
CA VAL A 605 -13.46 8.97 8.31
C VAL A 605 -13.31 8.60 9.80
N VAL A 606 -12.57 7.52 10.09
CA VAL A 606 -12.34 7.04 11.47
C VAL A 606 -11.56 8.08 12.29
N TYR A 607 -10.56 8.73 11.69
CA TYR A 607 -9.80 9.81 12.34
C TYR A 607 -10.70 11.01 12.62
N GLY A 608 -11.55 11.38 11.65
CA GLY A 608 -12.50 12.48 11.79
C GLY A 608 -13.49 12.23 12.92
N LYS A 609 -14.08 11.03 13.01
CA LYS A 609 -14.96 10.65 14.12
C LYS A 609 -14.30 10.82 15.49
N ALA A 610 -13.00 10.60 15.59
CA ALA A 610 -12.25 10.75 16.84
C ALA A 610 -11.76 12.18 17.11
N THR A 611 -11.88 13.12 16.16
CA THR A 611 -11.36 14.48 16.25
C THR A 611 -12.49 15.48 16.58
N SER A 612 -12.24 16.41 17.52
CA SER A 612 -13.14 17.51 17.85
C SER A 612 -13.18 18.56 16.73
N ALA A 613 -13.98 19.61 16.86
CA ALA A 613 -13.95 20.73 15.93
C ALA A 613 -12.55 21.37 15.87
N LEU A 614 -12.24 22.00 14.75
CA LEU A 614 -10.93 22.56 14.44
C LEU A 614 -11.04 24.06 14.08
N PRO A 615 -9.96 24.82 14.27
CA PRO A 615 -9.94 26.27 13.97
C PRO A 615 -10.20 26.66 12.53
N ASP A 616 -10.13 25.73 11.57
CA ASP A 616 -10.47 25.93 10.14
C ASP A 616 -11.98 25.96 9.85
N GLY A 617 -12.81 25.67 10.87
CA GLY A 617 -14.27 25.61 10.77
C GLY A 617 -14.85 24.20 10.67
N ARG A 618 -14.00 23.16 10.56
CA ARG A 618 -14.44 21.76 10.56
C ARG A 618 -15.13 21.41 11.87
N LYS A 619 -16.28 20.75 11.80
CA LYS A 619 -17.05 20.36 12.98
C LYS A 619 -16.61 19.01 13.55
N ALA A 620 -16.89 18.82 14.85
CA ALA A 620 -16.54 17.59 15.54
C ALA A 620 -17.18 16.35 14.88
N GLY A 621 -16.37 15.34 14.58
CA GLY A 621 -16.83 14.08 14.01
C GLY A 621 -16.88 14.03 12.48
N GLU A 622 -16.79 15.15 11.79
CA GLU A 622 -16.69 15.16 10.32
C GLU A 622 -15.41 14.43 9.84
N PRO A 623 -15.40 13.82 8.66
CA PRO A 623 -14.18 13.23 8.10
C PRO A 623 -13.04 14.25 7.99
N LEU A 624 -11.80 13.78 8.16
CA LEU A 624 -10.62 14.56 7.77
C LEU A 624 -10.40 14.45 6.26
N SER A 625 -9.70 15.41 5.65
CA SER A 625 -9.29 15.29 4.26
C SER A 625 -8.30 14.14 4.08
N PRO A 626 -8.40 13.36 2.99
CA PRO A 626 -7.52 12.22 2.76
C PRO A 626 -6.13 12.66 2.28
N GLY A 627 -5.09 12.12 2.89
CA GLY A 627 -3.70 12.37 2.47
C GLY A 627 -3.35 13.86 2.44
N ALA A 628 -2.75 14.29 1.34
CA ALA A 628 -2.37 15.68 1.07
C ALA A 628 -3.46 16.47 0.31
N ASN A 629 -4.64 15.88 0.10
CA ASN A 629 -5.74 16.60 -0.52
C ASN A 629 -6.13 17.85 0.31
N PRO A 630 -6.48 18.95 -0.32
CA PRO A 630 -7.08 20.11 0.35
C PRO A 630 -8.36 19.74 1.11
N CYS A 631 -8.77 20.58 2.04
CA CYS A 631 -10.02 20.41 2.76
C CYS A 631 -11.23 20.49 1.84
N TYR A 632 -12.28 19.72 2.10
CA TYR A 632 -13.49 19.71 1.27
C TYR A 632 -14.08 21.09 1.13
N GLY A 633 -14.28 21.53 -0.13
CA GLY A 633 -14.78 22.85 -0.46
C GLY A 633 -13.77 24.00 -0.30
N ALA A 634 -12.50 23.71 0.03
CA ALA A 634 -11.44 24.73 0.06
C ALA A 634 -10.93 25.09 -1.32
N GLU A 635 -10.94 24.16 -2.27
CA GLU A 635 -10.45 24.29 -3.63
C GLU A 635 -11.44 25.13 -4.47
N LYS A 636 -11.10 26.39 -4.71
CA LYS A 636 -11.95 27.33 -5.46
C LYS A 636 -11.34 27.78 -6.79
N ASN A 637 -10.05 27.56 -6.99
CA ASN A 637 -9.30 28.02 -8.15
C ASN A 637 -9.08 26.93 -9.22
N GLY A 638 -9.86 25.83 -9.14
CA GLY A 638 -9.81 24.73 -10.11
C GLY A 638 -8.74 23.67 -9.84
N LEU A 639 -8.72 22.65 -10.69
CA LEU A 639 -7.84 21.49 -10.56
C LEU A 639 -6.35 21.85 -10.54
N LEU A 640 -5.91 22.72 -11.46
CA LEU A 640 -4.50 23.05 -11.59
C LEU A 640 -3.95 23.79 -10.37
N ALA A 641 -4.73 24.66 -9.75
CA ALA A 641 -4.34 25.34 -8.51
C ALA A 641 -4.22 24.34 -7.33
N SER A 642 -5.16 23.39 -7.23
CA SER A 642 -5.08 22.32 -6.24
C SER A 642 -3.82 21.49 -6.41
N LEU A 643 -3.52 21.05 -7.63
CA LEU A 643 -2.33 20.30 -7.96
C LEU A 643 -1.04 21.09 -7.67
N ASN A 644 -1.02 22.38 -7.98
CA ASN A 644 0.15 23.26 -7.71
C ASN A 644 0.46 23.34 -6.21
N SER A 645 -0.55 23.51 -5.36
CA SER A 645 -0.36 23.52 -3.89
C SER A 645 0.29 22.22 -3.39
N VAL A 646 -0.20 21.06 -3.87
CA VAL A 646 0.35 19.76 -3.47
C VAL A 646 1.77 19.56 -4.02
N ALA A 647 2.06 20.04 -5.24
CA ALA A 647 3.38 19.91 -5.87
C ALA A 647 4.49 20.68 -5.13
N LYS A 648 4.16 21.67 -4.30
CA LYS A 648 5.12 22.43 -3.47
C LYS A 648 5.66 21.60 -2.29
N LEU A 649 5.02 20.47 -1.95
CA LEU A 649 5.48 19.59 -0.87
C LEU A 649 6.71 18.81 -1.33
N PRO A 650 7.89 18.96 -0.67
CA PRO A 650 9.11 18.30 -1.12
C PRO A 650 9.08 16.79 -0.83
N TYR A 651 9.22 15.97 -1.88
CA TYR A 651 9.22 14.52 -1.76
C TYR A 651 10.32 13.98 -0.83
N GLU A 652 11.51 14.59 -0.86
CA GLU A 652 12.64 14.20 0.00
C GLU A 652 12.35 14.32 1.50
N TRP A 653 11.29 15.02 1.88
CA TRP A 653 10.80 15.10 3.27
C TRP A 653 9.66 14.13 3.55
N ALA A 654 9.10 13.51 2.54
CA ALA A 654 7.98 12.57 2.66
C ALA A 654 8.24 11.28 1.86
N LEU A 655 9.35 10.60 2.15
CA LEU A 655 9.82 9.42 1.40
C LEU A 655 8.86 8.22 1.45
N ASP A 656 7.90 8.20 2.39
CA ASP A 656 6.80 7.23 2.41
C ASP A 656 5.59 7.69 1.58
N GLY A 657 5.72 8.82 0.90
CA GLY A 657 4.80 9.30 -0.12
C GLY A 657 3.85 10.41 0.29
N ILE A 658 3.42 11.16 -0.72
CA ILE A 658 2.48 12.27 -0.64
C ILE A 658 1.25 11.87 -1.46
N SER A 659 0.21 11.37 -0.80
CA SER A 659 -0.98 10.88 -1.50
C SER A 659 -1.88 12.04 -1.92
N ASN A 660 -2.15 12.13 -3.22
CA ASN A 660 -3.10 13.05 -3.81
C ASN A 660 -4.11 12.27 -4.66
N THR A 661 -5.40 12.51 -4.47
CA THR A 661 -6.49 11.86 -5.22
C THR A 661 -7.43 12.92 -5.75
N GLN A 662 -7.56 13.00 -7.07
CA GLN A 662 -8.44 13.94 -7.73
C GLN A 662 -9.62 13.23 -8.42
N THR A 663 -10.82 13.79 -8.24
CA THR A 663 -12.01 13.38 -9.00
C THR A 663 -12.33 14.46 -9.99
N ILE A 664 -12.36 14.10 -11.27
CA ILE A 664 -12.54 15.03 -12.39
C ILE A 664 -13.80 14.62 -13.14
N ASN A 665 -14.69 15.58 -13.33
CA ASN A 665 -15.84 15.38 -14.20
C ASN A 665 -15.34 15.11 -15.63
N PRO A 666 -15.82 14.05 -16.31
CA PRO A 666 -15.40 13.75 -17.68
C PRO A 666 -15.41 14.95 -18.63
N ASP A 667 -16.42 15.82 -18.52
CA ASP A 667 -16.56 17.00 -19.38
C ASP A 667 -15.51 18.09 -19.12
N ALA A 668 -14.92 18.12 -17.91
CA ALA A 668 -13.79 18.99 -17.60
C ALA A 668 -12.51 18.56 -18.33
N LEU A 669 -12.35 17.25 -18.60
CA LEU A 669 -11.25 16.74 -19.42
C LEU A 669 -11.51 16.84 -20.93
N GLY A 670 -12.77 16.93 -21.36
CA GLY A 670 -13.14 17.01 -22.77
C GLY A 670 -14.42 16.26 -23.11
N HIS A 671 -14.95 16.50 -24.31
CA HIS A 671 -16.21 15.91 -24.75
C HIS A 671 -16.03 14.58 -25.49
N THR A 672 -14.83 14.31 -26.00
CA THR A 672 -14.47 13.04 -26.64
C THR A 672 -13.46 12.28 -25.79
N GLU A 673 -13.36 10.97 -25.97
CA GLU A 673 -12.36 10.16 -25.30
C GLU A 673 -10.93 10.62 -25.64
N GLU A 674 -10.68 10.97 -26.89
CA GLU A 674 -9.40 11.45 -27.38
C GLU A 674 -8.98 12.75 -26.68
N GLU A 675 -9.91 13.69 -26.49
CA GLU A 675 -9.68 14.93 -25.72
C GLU A 675 -9.39 14.62 -24.27
N ARG A 676 -10.17 13.73 -23.63
CA ARG A 676 -10.00 13.32 -22.23
C ARG A 676 -8.64 12.70 -22.00
N VAL A 677 -8.22 11.80 -22.88
CA VAL A 677 -6.89 11.16 -22.82
C VAL A 677 -5.78 12.18 -22.98
N THR A 678 -5.87 13.04 -23.99
CA THR A 678 -4.87 14.10 -24.25
C THR A 678 -4.75 15.06 -23.06
N ASN A 679 -5.86 15.52 -22.53
CA ASN A 679 -5.85 16.45 -21.42
C ASN A 679 -5.41 15.81 -20.12
N LEU A 680 -5.72 14.53 -19.88
CA LEU A 680 -5.19 13.81 -18.72
C LEU A 680 -3.66 13.64 -18.81
N VAL A 681 -3.11 13.30 -19.99
CA VAL A 681 -1.65 13.26 -20.19
C VAL A 681 -1.01 14.60 -19.91
N ASN A 682 -1.60 15.71 -20.43
CA ASN A 682 -1.10 17.06 -20.18
C ASN A 682 -1.12 17.44 -18.68
N VAL A 683 -2.15 17.03 -17.94
CA VAL A 683 -2.23 17.21 -16.48
C VAL A 683 -1.13 16.45 -15.77
N LEU A 684 -0.90 15.17 -16.14
CA LEU A 684 0.14 14.33 -15.56
C LEU A 684 1.54 14.91 -15.84
N ASP A 685 1.82 15.26 -17.09
CA ASP A 685 3.09 15.88 -17.48
C ASP A 685 3.34 17.17 -16.69
N GLY A 686 2.37 18.11 -16.70
CA GLY A 686 2.52 19.39 -16.00
C GLY A 686 2.62 19.26 -14.48
N TYR A 687 1.95 18.30 -13.87
CA TYR A 687 2.00 18.06 -12.43
C TYR A 687 3.34 17.45 -11.99
N PHE A 688 3.81 16.44 -12.73
CA PHE A 688 5.07 15.77 -12.40
C PHE A 688 6.31 16.61 -12.77
N ASP A 689 6.25 17.43 -13.80
CA ASP A 689 7.30 18.41 -14.14
C ASP A 689 7.53 19.45 -13.02
N LYS A 690 6.51 19.72 -12.19
CA LYS A 690 6.63 20.55 -10.99
C LYS A 690 7.24 19.83 -9.79
N GLY A 691 7.64 18.58 -9.93
CA GLY A 691 8.24 17.79 -8.85
C GLY A 691 7.25 17.12 -7.90
N ALA A 692 5.97 17.09 -8.25
CA ALA A 692 4.95 16.36 -7.49
C ALA A 692 5.24 14.87 -7.46
N HIS A 693 4.80 14.19 -6.39
CA HIS A 693 5.12 12.78 -6.18
C HIS A 693 4.10 11.81 -6.78
N HIS A 694 2.80 11.97 -6.46
CA HIS A 694 1.79 10.93 -6.71
C HIS A 694 0.45 11.54 -7.10
N LEU A 695 -0.25 10.87 -8.02
CA LEU A 695 -1.63 11.20 -8.39
C LEU A 695 -2.49 9.96 -8.59
N ASN A 696 -3.60 9.90 -7.87
CA ASN A 696 -4.77 9.09 -8.17
C ASN A 696 -5.77 9.90 -8.98
N VAL A 697 -6.31 9.32 -10.04
CA VAL A 697 -7.32 9.97 -10.88
C VAL A 697 -8.59 9.15 -10.93
N ASN A 698 -9.71 9.79 -10.61
CA ASN A 698 -11.06 9.31 -10.86
C ASN A 698 -11.69 10.15 -11.98
N VAL A 699 -12.29 9.49 -12.97
CA VAL A 699 -12.96 10.17 -14.08
C VAL A 699 -14.43 9.77 -14.13
N PHE A 700 -15.25 10.43 -13.33
CA PHE A 700 -16.71 10.25 -13.28
C PHE A 700 -17.37 11.42 -12.55
N GLY A 701 -18.68 11.62 -12.77
CA GLY A 701 -19.48 12.63 -12.06
C GLY A 701 -20.05 12.10 -10.74
N LYS A 702 -20.49 13.03 -9.88
CA LYS A 702 -21.10 12.70 -8.56
C LYS A 702 -22.40 11.90 -8.70
N GLU A 703 -23.15 12.10 -9.78
CA GLU A 703 -24.42 11.43 -10.07
C GLU A 703 -24.22 9.90 -10.12
N LYS A 704 -23.12 9.44 -10.72
CA LYS A 704 -22.77 8.01 -10.80
C LYS A 704 -22.51 7.42 -9.41
N LEU A 705 -21.84 8.15 -8.53
CA LEU A 705 -21.59 7.72 -7.15
C LEU A 705 -22.90 7.63 -6.36
N ILE A 706 -23.80 8.60 -6.52
CA ILE A 706 -25.12 8.62 -5.84
C ILE A 706 -25.95 7.44 -6.32
N ASP A 707 -26.03 7.21 -7.64
CA ASP A 707 -26.78 6.10 -8.20
C ASP A 707 -26.21 4.74 -7.74
N ALA A 708 -24.87 4.57 -7.74
CA ALA A 708 -24.23 3.35 -7.25
C ALA A 708 -24.45 3.12 -5.74
N MET A 709 -24.55 4.20 -4.95
CA MET A 709 -24.84 4.14 -3.52
C MET A 709 -26.31 3.75 -3.22
N GLU A 710 -27.25 4.20 -4.07
CA GLU A 710 -28.68 3.94 -3.91
C GLU A 710 -29.10 2.62 -4.57
N HIS A 711 -28.38 2.18 -5.60
CA HIS A 711 -28.67 1.00 -6.41
C HIS A 711 -27.48 0.05 -6.55
N PRO A 712 -26.88 -0.42 -5.43
CA PRO A 712 -25.69 -1.27 -5.46
C PRO A 712 -25.90 -2.64 -6.11
N GLU A 713 -27.17 -3.04 -6.31
CA GLU A 713 -27.58 -4.29 -6.95
C GLU A 713 -27.41 -4.29 -8.48
N LYS A 714 -27.27 -3.11 -9.12
CA LYS A 714 -27.08 -3.03 -10.56
C LYS A 714 -25.76 -3.69 -10.97
N GLU A 715 -25.80 -4.52 -12.02
CA GLU A 715 -24.65 -5.29 -12.49
C GLU A 715 -23.46 -4.40 -12.90
N GLU A 716 -23.74 -3.23 -13.45
CA GLU A 716 -22.72 -2.24 -13.84
C GLU A 716 -21.87 -1.73 -12.65
N TYR A 717 -22.40 -1.81 -11.42
CA TYR A 717 -21.67 -1.38 -10.22
C TYR A 717 -20.94 -2.51 -9.50
N ALA A 718 -21.11 -3.77 -9.91
CA ALA A 718 -20.49 -4.94 -9.28
C ALA A 718 -18.94 -4.83 -9.21
N ASN A 719 -18.32 -4.19 -10.19
CA ASN A 719 -16.89 -3.94 -10.28
C ASN A 719 -16.54 -2.45 -10.36
N PHE A 720 -17.49 -1.56 -10.05
CA PHE A 720 -17.23 -0.13 -10.07
C PHE A 720 -16.13 0.23 -9.08
N THR A 721 -14.95 0.51 -9.63
CA THR A 721 -13.72 0.78 -8.88
C THR A 721 -13.49 2.27 -8.80
N ILE A 722 -13.12 2.75 -7.61
CA ILE A 722 -12.75 4.13 -7.35
C ILE A 722 -11.40 4.20 -6.66
N ARG A 723 -10.65 5.25 -6.96
CA ARG A 723 -9.42 5.62 -6.24
C ARG A 723 -9.80 6.41 -4.99
N VAL A 724 -9.22 6.07 -3.85
CA VAL A 724 -9.61 6.70 -2.57
C VAL A 724 -8.48 7.48 -1.89
N SER A 725 -7.33 6.88 -1.68
CA SER A 725 -6.12 7.54 -1.14
C SER A 725 -4.94 6.57 -1.24
N GLY A 726 -4.21 6.62 -2.35
CA GLY A 726 -3.08 5.72 -2.63
C GLY A 726 -3.46 4.30 -3.06
N TYR A 727 -4.75 3.97 -3.15
CA TYR A 727 -5.24 2.67 -3.64
C TYR A 727 -6.68 2.79 -4.14
N ALA A 728 -7.23 1.70 -4.68
CA ALA A 728 -8.59 1.61 -5.16
C ALA A 728 -9.44 0.65 -4.30
N VAL A 729 -10.74 0.86 -4.37
CA VAL A 729 -11.75 -0.02 -3.74
C VAL A 729 -12.94 -0.16 -4.68
N LYS A 730 -13.74 -1.21 -4.49
CA LYS A 730 -15.08 -1.25 -5.09
C LYS A 730 -16.00 -0.32 -4.29
N PHE A 731 -16.63 0.62 -4.96
CA PHE A 731 -17.44 1.64 -4.29
C PHE A 731 -18.60 1.05 -3.47
N ILE A 732 -19.21 0.00 -4.00
CA ILE A 732 -20.35 -0.68 -3.32
C ILE A 732 -19.94 -1.47 -2.07
N ASP A 733 -18.66 -1.78 -1.89
CA ASP A 733 -18.13 -2.49 -0.72
C ASP A 733 -17.76 -1.53 0.43
N LEU A 734 -17.83 -0.21 0.21
CA LEU A 734 -17.64 0.81 1.23
C LEU A 734 -18.84 0.88 2.20
N THR A 735 -18.58 1.25 3.46
CA THR A 735 -19.64 1.63 4.38
C THR A 735 -20.38 2.87 3.87
N ARG A 736 -21.65 3.04 4.26
CA ARG A 736 -22.45 4.22 3.86
C ARG A 736 -21.74 5.54 4.19
N GLU A 737 -21.08 5.62 5.34
CA GLU A 737 -20.34 6.82 5.74
C GLU A 737 -19.13 7.09 4.85
N GLN A 738 -18.40 6.04 4.44
CA GLN A 738 -17.28 6.17 3.51
C GLN A 738 -17.76 6.55 2.10
N GLN A 739 -18.91 6.02 1.65
CA GLN A 739 -19.52 6.43 0.38
C GLN A 739 -19.89 7.92 0.40
N LEU A 740 -20.51 8.39 1.48
CA LEU A 740 -20.84 9.79 1.68
C LEU A 740 -19.59 10.69 1.73
N ASP A 741 -18.51 10.23 2.38
CA ASP A 741 -17.22 10.92 2.36
C ASP A 741 -16.68 11.10 0.93
N VAL A 742 -16.70 10.03 0.13
CA VAL A 742 -16.23 10.08 -1.27
C VAL A 742 -17.09 11.04 -2.10
N ILE A 743 -18.41 11.02 -1.93
CA ILE A 743 -19.34 11.92 -2.63
C ILE A 743 -19.14 13.39 -2.21
N ALA A 744 -18.75 13.63 -0.95
CA ALA A 744 -18.49 14.97 -0.42
C ALA A 744 -17.16 15.58 -0.90
N ARG A 745 -16.23 14.76 -1.44
CA ARG A 745 -14.95 15.24 -1.96
C ARG A 745 -15.15 16.20 -3.13
N THR A 746 -14.16 17.06 -3.34
CA THR A 746 -14.18 17.96 -4.50
C THR A 746 -14.22 17.15 -5.80
N CYS A 747 -15.16 17.50 -6.67
CA CYS A 747 -15.21 17.01 -8.04
C CYS A 747 -14.97 18.24 -8.94
N HIS A 748 -13.90 18.21 -9.70
CA HIS A 748 -13.51 19.33 -10.53
C HIS A 748 -14.33 19.37 -11.82
N ASP A 749 -15.11 20.41 -12.00
CA ASP A 749 -15.92 20.68 -13.21
C ASP A 749 -15.16 21.54 -14.24
N HIS A 750 -13.97 22.04 -13.90
CA HIS A 750 -13.06 22.79 -14.76
C HIS A 750 -11.61 22.58 -14.36
N MET A 751 -10.69 22.82 -15.30
CA MET A 751 -9.25 22.66 -15.15
C MET A 751 -8.62 23.73 -14.28
#